data_7ace8cd88a48eaef59afc60a5bfcb3f4
#
_entry.id   7ace8cd88a48eaef59afc60a5bfcb3f4
#
_cell.length_a   1.000
_cell.length_b   1.000
_cell.length_c   1.000
_cell.angle_alpha   90.00
_cell.angle_beta   90.00
_cell.angle_gamma   90.00
#
_symmetry.space_group_name_H-M   'P 1'
#
loop_
_entity.id
_entity.type
_entity.pdbx_description
1 polymer ?
#
loop_
_entity_poly.entity_id
_entity_poly.type
_entity_poly.pdbx_seq_one_letter_code
_entity_poly.pdbx_strand_id
1 'polypeptide(L)'
;MTHPGKSDLTMALSLLLLVGTASVAPAKDDALAWPALTAQTRPWVWWWWHGSAVDKTNLTHELQRFHDAGLGGVQFTPIFGVIGGEARDIPYLSPAWMEMMNHTVTEAHRIGLGADMTLGTGWCFGGPTVNDLDANASVVVKTFDVAGGGKLEEKFDRVATQALIAFSADGKTAGLTDRIAADGSVNWTAPAGSWRVYANSQKPSGQKVKRPAPGGEGWMLNPVYSQAMRDWLSWFDKAFAGYTGARPGAVFQDSYEYRTDWSPDFFAQFERRRGYKLQNELPALFGDTQDDHTARVKADYRETVSDIMVTESEPVWIDWAHKNGFTATYQAHGTPGNWLDLYSEADVPETEMFHNDRSVLISKFASSAAHTRGRNLTGAETGTWIEEHFTETLGELKTLADDMFLSGVNHIFYHGACYSPDDVPWPGWVFYASTEMNPRNSIWHDVPALNEYVARCQAVLQSGKPDNDILLYWPVADYWNNPSGRLLPMTVSQTNWFEDQPISKTAHELWNHGYAFDYVSDRQLQTAKVTDGKIQMPGGSYKVVVVPECKLMPLETLKQLLTLAKKGATVIFENHLPADVPGLNDFEKRRGQLKKLTSQISLQFQEMRAGKVEEAKLGKGKVFDGDLWAVLSFAEIWREPMIDAGLSFVRRSFDGGWNYFIANRNATNFDGWVVLGQDAKSAVVLDPMTGNSGLAMFKITREWPTVQLQLAAGESVILRAFTNREIKGPVWNYWQTKGQPVEINGTWDVKFITGGPSLPTGLQTAKLNSWTTFPDTNAQAFAGTASYSITFDAPPGSSENYRLDLGDVRQSARVKLNGKDYGTLITPPFQVLVDNLKSTGNQLEVEVTSVSANRIRDLDRRGGPWKIFKDINVVNVNYRPFNAANWPLTDCGLLGPVTLTPAILLTADH
;
A
#
# COMPACT_ATOMS: atom_id res chain seq x y z
N MET A 1 -46.83 63.17 -36.27
CA MET A 1 -45.85 64.27 -36.20
C MET A 1 -44.79 63.97 -35.17
N THR A 2 -43.57 63.72 -35.66
CA THR A 2 -42.25 64.05 -35.10
C THR A 2 -41.80 63.45 -33.81
N HIS A 3 -40.88 62.55 -33.96
CA HIS A 3 -39.62 62.28 -33.35
C HIS A 3 -38.95 63.33 -32.43
N PRO A 4 -37.90 63.09 -31.63
CA PRO A 4 -37.14 61.83 -31.40
C PRO A 4 -36.73 61.54 -29.95
N GLY A 5 -36.22 60.36 -29.81
CA GLY A 5 -35.48 59.66 -28.78
C GLY A 5 -34.15 60.17 -28.28
N LYS A 6 -33.70 59.59 -27.24
CA LYS A 6 -32.26 59.42 -26.91
C LYS A 6 -32.04 58.07 -26.26
N SER A 7 -31.17 57.28 -26.88
CA SER A 7 -30.63 56.06 -26.43
C SER A 7 -29.43 56.33 -25.49
N ASP A 8 -29.42 55.77 -24.29
CA ASP A 8 -28.23 55.70 -23.47
C ASP A 8 -27.59 54.31 -23.65
N LEU A 9 -26.43 54.33 -24.26
CA LEU A 9 -25.53 53.20 -24.45
C LEU A 9 -24.71 52.99 -23.18
N THR A 10 -25.03 51.96 -22.42
CA THR A 10 -24.15 51.50 -21.34
C THR A 10 -23.15 50.52 -21.96
N MET A 11 -21.92 50.96 -22.08
CA MET A 11 -20.77 50.15 -22.53
C MET A 11 -20.34 49.17 -21.42
N ALA A 12 -20.70 47.88 -21.55
CA ALA A 12 -20.14 46.82 -20.73
C ALA A 12 -18.78 46.46 -21.31
N LEU A 13 -17.73 46.78 -20.56
CA LEU A 13 -16.35 46.40 -20.85
C LEU A 13 -16.17 44.92 -20.51
N SER A 14 -16.29 44.04 -21.49
CA SER A 14 -15.94 42.64 -21.37
C SER A 14 -14.42 42.49 -21.45
N LEU A 15 -13.77 42.25 -20.31
CA LEU A 15 -12.36 41.87 -20.24
C LEU A 15 -12.23 40.41 -20.71
N LEU A 16 -11.89 40.18 -21.96
CA LEU A 16 -11.42 38.88 -22.44
C LEU A 16 -10.05 38.60 -21.85
N LEU A 17 -9.96 37.75 -20.84
CA LEU A 17 -8.74 37.10 -20.49
C LEU A 17 -8.36 36.14 -21.63
N LEU A 18 -7.41 36.52 -22.46
CA LEU A 18 -6.68 35.62 -23.32
C LEU A 18 -5.79 34.74 -22.41
N VAL A 19 -6.31 33.59 -22.04
CA VAL A 19 -5.48 32.48 -21.56
C VAL A 19 -4.70 32.00 -22.77
N GLY A 20 -3.50 32.51 -22.94
CA GLY A 20 -2.52 31.95 -23.87
C GLY A 20 -2.23 30.51 -23.48
N THR A 21 -2.87 29.56 -24.16
CA THR A 21 -2.39 28.20 -24.20
C THR A 21 -1.02 28.23 -24.85
N ALA A 22 0.03 28.35 -24.05
CA ALA A 22 1.36 27.98 -24.51
C ALA A 22 1.24 26.51 -24.93
N SER A 23 1.17 26.23 -26.22
CA SER A 23 1.38 24.91 -26.76
C SER A 23 2.81 24.56 -26.40
N VAL A 24 2.99 23.80 -25.32
CA VAL A 24 4.22 23.08 -25.05
C VAL A 24 4.40 22.19 -26.26
N ALA A 25 5.37 22.54 -27.13
CA ALA A 25 5.81 21.64 -28.17
C ALA A 25 6.11 20.30 -27.51
N PRO A 26 5.61 19.17 -28.08
CA PRO A 26 5.93 17.88 -27.52
C PRO A 26 7.45 17.79 -27.44
N ALA A 27 7.97 17.55 -26.21
CA ALA A 27 9.37 17.30 -25.99
C ALA A 27 9.78 16.21 -26.98
N LYS A 28 10.91 16.38 -27.66
CA LYS A 28 11.49 15.33 -28.51
C LYS A 28 11.44 14.05 -27.67
N ASP A 29 10.73 13.04 -28.20
CA ASP A 29 10.57 11.74 -27.55
C ASP A 29 11.97 11.08 -27.49
N ASP A 30 12.70 11.39 -26.42
CA ASP A 30 14.00 10.75 -26.15
C ASP A 30 13.71 9.42 -25.47
N ALA A 31 13.76 8.37 -26.25
CA ALA A 31 13.49 7.01 -25.79
C ALA A 31 14.38 6.55 -24.64
N LEU A 32 15.54 7.17 -24.49
CA LEU A 32 16.55 6.92 -23.46
C LEU A 32 16.35 7.81 -22.21
N ALA A 33 15.52 8.84 -22.29
CA ALA A 33 15.32 9.76 -21.18
C ALA A 33 14.39 9.19 -20.10
N TRP A 34 14.71 9.53 -18.87
CA TRP A 34 13.81 9.32 -17.74
C TRP A 34 12.62 10.28 -17.81
N PRO A 35 11.42 9.87 -17.33
CA PRO A 35 10.35 10.83 -17.08
C PRO A 35 10.80 11.89 -16.07
N ALA A 36 10.18 13.06 -16.11
CA ALA A 36 10.50 14.15 -15.18
C ALA A 36 10.23 13.72 -13.73
N LEU A 37 11.17 14.00 -12.84
CA LEU A 37 11.01 13.80 -11.40
C LEU A 37 10.29 15.01 -10.80
N THR A 38 9.09 14.79 -10.29
CA THR A 38 8.23 15.79 -9.65
C THR A 38 8.05 15.51 -8.16
N ALA A 39 7.47 16.42 -7.41
CA ALA A 39 7.08 16.15 -6.03
C ALA A 39 6.24 14.86 -5.90
N GLN A 40 5.29 14.63 -6.81
CA GLN A 40 4.45 13.43 -6.79
C GLN A 40 5.22 12.14 -7.11
N THR A 41 6.23 12.17 -7.98
CA THR A 41 7.02 10.99 -8.34
C THR A 41 8.13 10.69 -7.35
N ARG A 42 8.45 11.58 -6.41
CA ARG A 42 9.37 11.34 -5.31
C ARG A 42 8.65 10.61 -4.17
N PRO A 43 9.36 9.83 -3.31
CA PRO A 43 8.75 9.26 -2.12
C PRO A 43 8.37 10.35 -1.13
N TRP A 44 7.31 10.11 -0.37
CA TRP A 44 6.86 10.99 0.70
C TRP A 44 7.15 10.36 2.05
N VAL A 45 6.92 11.12 3.14
CA VAL A 45 7.13 10.64 4.51
C VAL A 45 5.95 11.02 5.40
N TRP A 46 5.51 10.07 6.23
CA TRP A 46 4.64 10.37 7.35
C TRP A 46 5.43 11.15 8.38
N TRP A 47 4.85 12.27 8.87
CA TRP A 47 5.51 13.21 9.75
C TRP A 47 4.68 13.45 11.01
N TRP A 48 5.00 12.72 12.07
CA TRP A 48 4.27 12.82 13.32
C TRP A 48 4.61 14.08 14.09
N TRP A 49 3.57 14.78 14.51
CA TRP A 49 3.63 15.95 15.34
C TRP A 49 3.22 15.61 16.78
N HIS A 50 4.19 15.22 17.62
CA HIS A 50 3.97 14.95 19.03
C HIS A 50 3.42 16.17 19.76
N GLY A 51 2.20 16.09 20.36
CA GLY A 51 1.51 17.21 21.01
C GLY A 51 1.14 18.35 20.07
N SER A 52 1.37 18.20 18.77
CA SER A 52 1.45 19.32 17.83
C SER A 52 2.40 20.42 18.34
N ALA A 53 3.42 20.06 19.13
CA ALA A 53 4.39 20.96 19.76
C ALA A 53 5.44 21.43 18.74
N VAL A 54 4.96 22.07 17.69
CA VAL A 54 5.74 22.53 16.53
C VAL A 54 5.89 24.04 16.54
N ASP A 55 6.95 24.53 15.91
CA ASP A 55 7.18 25.96 15.66
C ASP A 55 7.66 26.22 14.24
N LYS A 56 7.44 27.43 13.76
CA LYS A 56 7.73 27.81 12.37
C LYS A 56 9.19 27.62 11.97
N THR A 57 10.13 27.91 12.87
CA THR A 57 11.57 27.81 12.57
C THR A 57 11.97 26.36 12.34
N ASN A 58 11.63 25.48 13.28
CA ASN A 58 11.97 24.05 13.17
C ASN A 58 11.18 23.37 12.03
N LEU A 59 9.89 23.73 11.82
CA LEU A 59 9.13 23.25 10.66
C LEU A 59 9.81 23.59 9.33
N THR A 60 10.26 24.85 9.16
CA THR A 60 11.00 25.28 7.96
C THR A 60 12.31 24.49 7.81
N HIS A 61 13.08 24.31 8.90
CA HIS A 61 14.35 23.57 8.86
C HIS A 61 14.15 22.10 8.49
N GLU A 62 13.16 21.42 9.06
CA GLU A 62 12.92 20.01 8.74
C GLU A 62 12.40 19.82 7.31
N LEU A 63 11.48 20.65 6.83
CA LEU A 63 11.02 20.63 5.44
C LEU A 63 12.19 20.83 4.47
N GLN A 64 13.12 21.75 4.76
CA GLN A 64 14.31 21.93 3.91
C GLN A 64 15.19 20.67 3.90
N ARG A 65 15.41 20.04 5.06
CA ARG A 65 16.16 18.77 5.15
C ARG A 65 15.49 17.64 4.38
N PHE A 66 14.16 17.55 4.41
CA PHE A 66 13.39 16.58 3.63
C PHE A 66 13.52 16.82 2.12
N HIS A 67 13.40 18.08 1.69
CA HIS A 67 13.62 18.47 0.30
C HIS A 67 15.03 18.09 -0.17
N ASP A 68 16.06 18.45 0.61
CA ASP A 68 17.47 18.21 0.26
C ASP A 68 17.82 16.72 0.22
N ALA A 69 17.11 15.89 0.99
CA ALA A 69 17.20 14.43 0.93
C ALA A 69 16.44 13.82 -0.28
N GLY A 70 15.73 14.63 -1.07
CA GLY A 70 15.02 14.16 -2.26
C GLY A 70 13.61 13.60 -2.00
N LEU A 71 13.01 13.89 -0.84
CA LEU A 71 11.60 13.62 -0.61
C LEU A 71 10.71 14.54 -1.47
N GLY A 72 9.51 14.08 -1.81
CA GLY A 72 8.53 14.83 -2.60
C GLY A 72 7.50 15.57 -1.76
N GLY A 73 7.29 15.14 -0.52
CA GLY A 73 6.30 15.75 0.37
C GLY A 73 6.23 15.09 1.73
N VAL A 74 5.35 15.63 2.54
CA VAL A 74 5.06 15.16 3.91
C VAL A 74 3.58 14.91 4.10
N GLN A 75 3.23 13.90 4.90
CA GLN A 75 1.89 13.71 5.42
C GLN A 75 1.94 13.89 6.94
N PHE A 76 1.58 15.09 7.42
CA PHE A 76 1.68 15.36 8.84
C PHE A 76 0.49 14.82 9.62
N THR A 77 0.81 14.17 10.75
CA THR A 77 -0.16 13.48 11.61
C THR A 77 0.01 13.98 13.05
N PRO A 78 -0.95 14.74 13.58
CA PRO A 78 -0.94 15.13 14.99
C PRO A 78 -1.17 13.93 15.90
N ILE A 79 -0.31 13.76 16.91
CA ILE A 79 -0.40 12.68 17.90
C ILE A 79 -0.14 13.20 19.32
N PHE A 80 -0.29 12.30 20.31
CA PHE A 80 -0.06 12.65 21.74
C PHE A 80 1.31 13.33 21.97
N GLY A 81 1.40 14.19 22.98
CA GLY A 81 2.62 14.90 23.36
C GLY A 81 3.65 14.03 24.07
N VAL A 82 4.85 14.58 24.26
CA VAL A 82 5.93 13.96 25.02
C VAL A 82 5.83 14.32 26.50
N ILE A 83 6.31 13.43 27.38
CA ILE A 83 6.35 13.64 28.82
C ILE A 83 7.35 14.77 29.14
N GLY A 84 6.88 15.80 29.86
CA GLY A 84 7.66 16.99 30.19
C GLY A 84 7.69 18.05 29.07
N GLY A 85 7.05 17.79 27.93
CA GLY A 85 6.92 18.72 26.80
C GLY A 85 5.58 19.44 26.71
N GLU A 86 4.67 19.20 27.65
CA GLU A 86 3.25 19.63 27.61
C GLU A 86 3.07 21.14 27.47
N ALA A 87 4.04 21.94 27.93
CA ALA A 87 4.00 23.39 27.77
C ALA A 87 4.12 23.89 26.33
N ARG A 88 4.56 23.01 25.41
CA ARG A 88 4.68 23.27 23.95
C ARG A 88 3.47 22.76 23.17
N ASP A 89 2.60 21.97 23.79
CA ASP A 89 1.47 21.35 23.12
C ASP A 89 0.51 22.40 22.55
N ILE A 90 0.08 22.17 21.30
CA ILE A 90 -0.89 23.01 20.60
C ILE A 90 -2.17 22.21 20.39
N PRO A 91 -3.32 22.61 20.98
CA PRO A 91 -4.57 21.90 20.79
C PRO A 91 -4.99 21.83 19.32
N TYR A 92 -5.38 20.64 18.88
CA TYR A 92 -5.80 20.37 17.50
C TYR A 92 -6.94 21.30 17.05
N LEU A 93 -6.87 21.80 15.83
CA LEU A 93 -7.79 22.76 15.20
C LEU A 93 -7.94 24.09 15.94
N SER A 94 -7.13 24.38 16.97
CA SER A 94 -7.09 25.72 17.56
C SER A 94 -6.53 26.74 16.54
N PRO A 95 -6.74 28.05 16.74
CA PRO A 95 -6.15 29.07 15.85
C PRO A 95 -4.64 28.96 15.70
N ALA A 96 -3.92 28.60 16.79
CA ALA A 96 -2.48 28.38 16.76
C ALA A 96 -2.11 27.14 15.90
N TRP A 97 -2.89 26.06 16.03
CA TRP A 97 -2.69 24.86 15.21
C TRP A 97 -2.94 25.17 13.72
N MET A 98 -4.02 25.87 13.39
CA MET A 98 -4.32 26.28 12.01
C MET A 98 -3.23 27.20 11.43
N GLU A 99 -2.57 28.00 12.26
CA GLU A 99 -1.42 28.82 11.88
C GLU A 99 -0.21 27.94 11.53
N MET A 100 0.08 26.89 12.31
CA MET A 100 1.19 25.97 12.05
C MET A 100 0.92 25.15 10.78
N MET A 101 -0.30 24.66 10.58
CA MET A 101 -0.72 24.01 9.35
C MET A 101 -0.50 24.93 8.14
N ASN A 102 -0.97 26.17 8.21
CA ASN A 102 -0.77 27.14 7.12
C ASN A 102 0.71 27.37 6.83
N HIS A 103 1.53 27.53 7.85
CA HIS A 103 2.98 27.71 7.69
C HIS A 103 3.61 26.51 7.01
N THR A 104 3.30 25.30 7.47
CA THR A 104 3.83 24.04 6.92
C THR A 104 3.48 23.89 5.44
N VAL A 105 2.21 24.07 5.07
CA VAL A 105 1.79 23.94 3.67
C VAL A 105 2.42 25.03 2.79
N THR A 106 2.49 26.26 3.29
CA THR A 106 3.09 27.40 2.56
C THR A 106 4.59 27.16 2.33
N GLU A 107 5.32 26.73 3.35
CA GLU A 107 6.76 26.49 3.26
C GLU A 107 7.07 25.28 2.39
N ALA A 108 6.30 24.18 2.53
CA ALA A 108 6.42 23.01 1.67
C ALA A 108 6.29 23.40 0.20
N HIS A 109 5.22 24.12 -0.16
CA HIS A 109 5.00 24.59 -1.53
C HIS A 109 6.10 25.54 -2.01
N ARG A 110 6.59 26.44 -1.14
CA ARG A 110 7.67 27.37 -1.48
C ARG A 110 8.95 26.68 -1.95
N ILE A 111 9.25 25.51 -1.38
CA ILE A 111 10.46 24.74 -1.71
C ILE A 111 10.18 23.57 -2.66
N GLY A 112 8.95 23.42 -3.14
CA GLY A 112 8.57 22.39 -4.12
C GLY A 112 8.19 21.04 -3.54
N LEU A 113 7.86 20.98 -2.23
CA LEU A 113 7.27 19.80 -1.58
C LEU A 113 5.74 19.85 -1.62
N GLY A 114 5.10 18.68 -1.61
CA GLY A 114 3.70 18.53 -1.25
C GLY A 114 3.49 18.45 0.26
N ALA A 115 2.27 18.73 0.71
CA ALA A 115 1.88 18.59 2.11
C ALA A 115 0.45 18.08 2.21
N ASP A 116 0.29 16.92 2.81
CA ASP A 116 -0.98 16.27 3.12
C ASP A 116 -1.14 16.11 4.63
N MET A 117 -2.36 15.81 5.09
CA MET A 117 -2.61 15.61 6.52
C MET A 117 -3.51 14.42 6.79
N THR A 118 -3.35 13.79 7.95
CA THR A 118 -4.37 12.89 8.49
C THR A 118 -5.62 13.69 8.86
N LEU A 119 -6.80 13.21 8.49
CA LEU A 119 -8.06 13.81 8.92
C LEU A 119 -8.36 13.35 10.36
N GLY A 120 -8.28 14.27 11.32
CA GLY A 120 -8.33 13.97 12.74
C GLY A 120 -6.93 13.90 13.36
N THR A 121 -6.79 13.15 14.45
CA THR A 121 -5.55 12.98 15.20
C THR A 121 -5.31 11.52 15.50
N GLY A 122 -4.06 11.08 15.47
CA GLY A 122 -3.77 9.64 15.59
C GLY A 122 -4.60 8.83 14.60
N TRP A 123 -5.20 7.73 15.05
CA TRP A 123 -6.16 6.90 14.27
C TRP A 123 -7.05 6.06 15.21
N CYS A 124 -8.21 5.53 14.83
CA CYS A 124 -8.98 5.86 13.64
C CYS A 124 -9.75 7.16 13.79
N PHE A 125 -10.64 7.50 12.83
CA PHE A 125 -11.48 8.70 12.92
C PHE A 125 -12.30 8.75 14.20
N GLY A 126 -12.41 9.95 14.80
CA GLY A 126 -13.10 10.19 16.06
C GLY A 126 -12.63 11.50 16.70
N GLY A 127 -12.94 11.67 17.98
CA GLY A 127 -12.51 12.86 18.72
C GLY A 127 -13.56 13.40 19.68
N PRO A 128 -13.36 14.66 20.15
CA PRO A 128 -14.16 15.23 21.24
C PRO A 128 -15.62 15.51 20.90
N THR A 129 -15.98 15.53 19.62
CA THR A 129 -17.36 15.79 19.18
C THR A 129 -18.20 14.50 19.02
N VAL A 130 -17.58 13.33 19.15
CA VAL A 130 -18.26 12.04 19.04
C VAL A 130 -18.95 11.73 20.37
N ASN A 131 -20.30 11.73 20.38
CA ASN A 131 -21.12 11.36 21.50
C ASN A 131 -21.34 9.84 21.57
N ASP A 132 -22.02 9.33 22.61
CA ASP A 132 -22.25 7.91 22.82
C ASP A 132 -23.08 7.23 21.68
N LEU A 133 -23.95 7.98 20.99
CA LEU A 133 -24.75 7.46 19.88
C LEU A 133 -23.91 7.31 18.60
N ASP A 134 -23.01 8.26 18.38
CA ASP A 134 -22.12 8.31 17.23
C ASP A 134 -20.86 7.47 17.43
N ALA A 135 -20.61 7.05 18.68
CA ALA A 135 -19.45 6.24 19.02
C ALA A 135 -19.52 4.87 18.36
N ASN A 136 -18.35 4.38 17.99
CA ASN A 136 -18.12 3.01 17.58
C ASN A 136 -18.81 2.04 18.57
N ALA A 137 -19.74 1.20 18.09
CA ALA A 137 -20.69 0.48 18.90
C ALA A 137 -20.61 -1.03 18.71
N SER A 138 -20.85 -1.74 19.80
CA SER A 138 -21.07 -3.18 19.80
C SER A 138 -22.52 -3.51 20.11
N VAL A 139 -23.07 -4.51 19.42
CA VAL A 139 -24.37 -5.06 19.76
C VAL A 139 -24.32 -5.75 21.11
N VAL A 140 -25.36 -5.54 21.89
CA VAL A 140 -25.59 -6.23 23.16
C VAL A 140 -26.85 -7.08 23.06
N VAL A 141 -26.72 -8.36 23.33
CA VAL A 141 -27.84 -9.31 23.33
C VAL A 141 -27.96 -9.95 24.70
N LYS A 142 -29.16 -9.92 25.25
CA LYS A 142 -29.54 -10.70 26.44
C LYS A 142 -30.62 -11.69 26.05
N THR A 143 -30.57 -12.89 26.59
CA THR A 143 -31.58 -13.92 26.35
C THR A 143 -32.26 -14.33 27.63
N PHE A 144 -33.55 -14.60 27.55
CA PHE A 144 -34.39 -15.02 28.66
C PHE A 144 -35.25 -16.23 28.26
N ASP A 145 -35.26 -17.28 29.05
CA ASP A 145 -36.11 -18.45 28.83
C ASP A 145 -37.42 -18.26 29.61
N VAL A 146 -38.54 -18.39 28.94
CA VAL A 146 -39.89 -18.20 29.51
C VAL A 146 -40.73 -19.43 29.18
N ALA A 147 -41.24 -20.07 30.21
CA ALA A 147 -42.20 -21.20 30.08
C ALA A 147 -43.57 -20.70 29.67
N GLY A 148 -44.36 -21.56 29.00
CA GLY A 148 -45.73 -21.26 28.62
C GLY A 148 -46.61 -20.87 29.83
N GLY A 149 -47.36 -19.77 29.71
CA GLY A 149 -48.13 -19.16 30.79
C GLY A 149 -47.30 -18.20 31.67
N GLY A 150 -45.95 -18.20 31.52
CA GLY A 150 -45.07 -17.30 32.23
C GLY A 150 -45.05 -15.88 31.64
N LYS A 151 -44.56 -14.93 32.43
CA LYS A 151 -44.35 -13.54 32.06
C LYS A 151 -42.87 -13.25 32.02
N LEU A 152 -42.48 -12.22 31.24
CA LEU A 152 -41.14 -11.68 31.26
C LEU A 152 -41.02 -10.69 32.42
N GLU A 153 -40.23 -11.04 33.42
CA GLU A 153 -40.11 -10.27 34.67
C GLU A 153 -39.14 -9.09 34.54
N GLU A 154 -38.26 -9.11 33.51
CA GLU A 154 -37.25 -8.09 33.27
C GLU A 154 -37.86 -6.78 32.77
N LYS A 155 -37.21 -5.67 33.13
CA LYS A 155 -37.53 -4.34 32.61
C LYS A 155 -36.54 -3.92 31.53
N PHE A 156 -37.05 -3.30 30.48
CA PHE A 156 -36.31 -2.89 29.33
C PHE A 156 -36.38 -1.37 29.12
N ASP A 157 -35.28 -0.75 28.83
CA ASP A 157 -35.30 0.65 28.36
C ASP A 157 -35.92 0.69 26.95
N ARG A 158 -37.06 1.40 26.86
CA ARG A 158 -37.87 1.47 25.65
C ARG A 158 -37.12 2.16 24.51
N VAL A 159 -36.18 3.09 24.79
CA VAL A 159 -35.41 3.82 23.78
C VAL A 159 -34.17 3.05 23.37
N ALA A 160 -33.48 2.45 24.34
CA ALA A 160 -32.26 1.71 24.09
C ALA A 160 -32.48 0.31 23.48
N THR A 161 -33.70 -0.29 23.70
CA THR A 161 -33.99 -1.63 23.16
C THR A 161 -34.41 -1.55 21.70
N GLN A 162 -33.54 -1.94 20.79
CA GLN A 162 -33.79 -1.90 19.36
C GLN A 162 -34.68 -3.05 18.88
N ALA A 163 -34.59 -4.22 19.53
CA ALA A 163 -35.49 -5.37 19.28
C ALA A 163 -35.69 -6.21 20.55
N LEU A 164 -36.92 -6.63 20.77
CA LEU A 164 -37.30 -7.61 21.78
C LEU A 164 -38.20 -8.64 21.10
N ILE A 165 -37.65 -9.84 20.85
CA ILE A 165 -38.33 -10.87 20.05
C ILE A 165 -38.29 -12.20 20.81
N ALA A 166 -39.44 -12.85 20.91
CA ALA A 166 -39.56 -14.19 21.47
C ALA A 166 -39.66 -15.26 20.38
N PHE A 167 -38.89 -16.33 20.54
CA PHE A 167 -38.89 -17.50 19.67
C PHE A 167 -39.32 -18.74 20.45
N SER A 168 -40.24 -19.49 19.92
CA SER A 168 -40.67 -20.77 20.52
C SER A 168 -39.85 -21.93 19.94
N ALA A 169 -39.78 -23.01 20.69
CA ALA A 169 -39.12 -24.23 20.25
C ALA A 169 -39.74 -24.87 18.98
N ASP A 170 -41.04 -24.57 18.70
CA ASP A 170 -41.78 -25.05 17.51
C ASP A 170 -41.69 -24.03 16.33
N GLY A 171 -40.80 -23.04 16.40
CA GLY A 171 -40.50 -22.09 15.32
C GLY A 171 -41.42 -20.87 15.20
N LYS A 172 -42.31 -20.62 16.19
CA LYS A 172 -43.14 -19.41 16.21
C LYS A 172 -42.34 -18.22 16.73
N THR A 173 -42.65 -17.03 16.25
CA THR A 173 -42.04 -15.76 16.69
C THR A 173 -43.09 -14.80 17.25
N ALA A 174 -42.71 -13.96 18.24
CA ALA A 174 -43.54 -12.89 18.76
C ALA A 174 -42.71 -11.62 18.94
N GLY A 175 -43.06 -10.54 18.22
CA GLY A 175 -42.49 -9.22 18.40
C GLY A 175 -42.99 -8.59 19.70
N LEU A 176 -42.09 -8.21 20.59
CA LEU A 176 -42.38 -7.63 21.90
C LEU A 176 -41.85 -6.19 22.03
N THR A 177 -41.12 -5.67 21.09
CA THR A 177 -40.50 -4.32 21.13
C THR A 177 -41.54 -3.23 21.40
N ASP A 178 -42.66 -3.23 20.66
CA ASP A 178 -43.75 -2.26 20.84
C ASP A 178 -44.59 -2.50 22.09
N ARG A 179 -44.35 -3.61 22.81
CA ARG A 179 -45.07 -3.97 24.05
C ARG A 179 -44.31 -3.52 25.30
N ILE A 180 -43.16 -2.85 25.15
CA ILE A 180 -42.42 -2.27 26.26
C ILE A 180 -43.14 -1.01 26.71
N ALA A 181 -43.67 -1.06 27.93
CA ALA A 181 -44.37 0.06 28.57
C ALA A 181 -43.38 1.18 28.97
N ALA A 182 -43.91 2.34 29.35
CA ALA A 182 -43.10 3.47 29.79
C ALA A 182 -42.25 3.19 31.04
N ASP A 183 -42.70 2.26 31.89
CA ASP A 183 -41.97 1.83 33.11
C ASP A 183 -40.97 0.67 32.81
N GLY A 184 -40.82 0.31 31.54
CA GLY A 184 -39.92 -0.76 31.06
C GLY A 184 -40.52 -2.17 31.16
N SER A 185 -41.70 -2.36 31.74
CA SER A 185 -42.36 -3.67 31.79
C SER A 185 -42.88 -4.12 30.41
N VAL A 186 -42.99 -5.43 30.20
CA VAL A 186 -43.45 -5.98 28.92
C VAL A 186 -44.80 -6.66 29.13
N ASN A 187 -45.85 -6.14 28.50
CA ASN A 187 -47.20 -6.73 28.57
C ASN A 187 -47.32 -7.94 27.63
N TRP A 188 -46.79 -9.07 28.09
CA TRP A 188 -46.78 -10.30 27.34
C TRP A 188 -46.82 -11.52 28.28
N THR A 189 -47.66 -12.46 27.98
CA THR A 189 -47.69 -13.78 28.61
C THR A 189 -47.35 -14.81 27.55
N ALA A 190 -46.35 -15.66 27.82
CA ALA A 190 -45.86 -16.64 26.86
C ALA A 190 -46.97 -17.65 26.51
N PRO A 191 -47.30 -17.86 25.24
CA PRO A 191 -48.16 -18.96 24.82
C PRO A 191 -47.64 -20.34 25.27
N ALA A 192 -48.46 -21.40 25.18
CA ALA A 192 -48.02 -22.76 25.55
C ALA A 192 -46.72 -23.15 24.84
N GLY A 193 -45.83 -23.86 25.54
CA GLY A 193 -44.47 -24.24 25.06
C GLY A 193 -43.38 -23.48 25.79
N SER A 194 -42.14 -23.70 25.38
CA SER A 194 -40.96 -22.94 25.87
C SER A 194 -40.58 -21.86 24.87
N TRP A 195 -40.25 -20.70 25.38
CA TRP A 195 -39.87 -19.53 24.61
C TRP A 195 -38.51 -19.00 25.04
N ARG A 196 -37.69 -18.58 24.08
CA ARG A 196 -36.49 -17.82 24.33
C ARG A 196 -36.63 -16.40 23.77
N VAL A 197 -36.50 -15.41 24.63
CA VAL A 197 -36.60 -13.99 24.27
C VAL A 197 -35.23 -13.43 24.06
N TYR A 198 -35.02 -12.78 22.94
CA TYR A 198 -33.81 -12.03 22.60
C TYR A 198 -34.08 -10.55 22.78
N ALA A 199 -33.34 -9.89 23.67
CA ALA A 199 -33.34 -8.45 23.83
C ALA A 199 -32.05 -7.89 23.20
N ASN A 200 -32.22 -7.11 22.15
CA ASN A 200 -31.12 -6.50 21.42
C ASN A 200 -31.04 -5.01 21.70
N SER A 201 -29.84 -4.53 22.03
CA SER A 201 -29.48 -3.12 22.17
C SER A 201 -28.04 -2.91 21.69
N GLN A 202 -27.55 -1.68 21.76
CA GLN A 202 -26.15 -1.38 21.50
C GLN A 202 -25.53 -0.63 22.68
N LYS A 203 -24.21 -0.63 22.71
CA LYS A 203 -23.41 0.24 23.59
C LYS A 203 -22.15 0.68 22.88
N PRO A 204 -21.56 1.82 23.26
CA PRO A 204 -20.21 2.17 22.80
C PRO A 204 -19.24 1.03 23.06
N SER A 205 -18.38 0.71 22.10
CA SER A 205 -17.40 -0.40 22.20
C SER A 205 -16.33 -0.15 23.26
N GLY A 206 -16.20 1.10 23.72
CA GLY A 206 -15.16 1.54 24.63
C GLY A 206 -13.87 1.98 23.94
N GLN A 207 -13.80 1.91 22.61
CA GLN A 207 -12.62 2.37 21.89
C GLN A 207 -12.58 3.91 21.78
N LYS A 208 -11.41 4.43 22.12
CA LYS A 208 -11.06 5.84 21.90
C LYS A 208 -10.06 5.96 20.78
N VAL A 209 -9.99 7.13 20.17
CA VAL A 209 -8.97 7.47 19.18
C VAL A 209 -7.60 7.05 19.73
N LYS A 210 -6.84 6.32 18.90
CA LYS A 210 -5.48 5.90 19.26
C LYS A 210 -4.51 7.07 19.05
N ARG A 211 -3.62 7.27 20.02
CA ARG A 211 -2.56 8.30 19.94
C ARG A 211 -3.09 9.73 19.67
N PRO A 212 -4.22 10.16 20.28
CA PRO A 212 -4.81 11.45 19.96
C PRO A 212 -3.89 12.60 20.37
N ALA A 213 -3.80 13.61 19.53
CA ALA A 213 -3.17 14.87 19.92
C ALA A 213 -4.02 15.62 20.97
N PRO A 214 -3.43 16.55 21.74
CA PRO A 214 -4.20 17.43 22.63
C PRO A 214 -5.35 18.11 21.90
N GLY A 215 -6.58 17.99 22.44
CA GLY A 215 -7.80 18.50 21.81
C GLY A 215 -8.43 17.58 20.75
N GLY A 216 -7.82 16.42 20.48
CA GLY A 216 -8.36 15.39 19.59
C GLY A 216 -8.85 14.12 20.32
N GLU A 217 -8.79 14.11 21.66
CA GLU A 217 -9.21 12.97 22.46
C GLU A 217 -10.73 12.77 22.41
N GLY A 218 -11.16 11.51 22.37
CA GLY A 218 -12.57 11.17 22.34
C GLY A 218 -12.83 9.73 21.91
N TRP A 219 -14.10 9.43 21.67
CA TRP A 219 -14.49 8.15 21.11
C TRP A 219 -14.08 8.04 19.63
N MET A 220 -13.73 6.85 19.19
CA MET A 220 -13.77 6.54 17.76
C MET A 220 -15.21 6.63 17.28
N LEU A 221 -15.45 7.19 16.10
CA LEU A 221 -16.77 7.24 15.49
C LEU A 221 -17.22 5.86 15.00
N ASN A 222 -18.52 5.71 14.76
CA ASN A 222 -19.11 4.48 14.24
C ASN A 222 -19.06 4.47 12.69
N PRO A 223 -18.16 3.69 12.05
CA PRO A 223 -18.00 3.68 10.59
C PRO A 223 -19.18 2.98 9.85
N VAL A 224 -20.08 2.32 10.55
CA VAL A 224 -21.30 1.74 9.97
C VAL A 224 -22.55 2.58 10.29
N TYR A 225 -22.35 3.84 10.65
CA TYR A 225 -23.43 4.82 10.91
C TYR A 225 -23.09 6.16 10.24
N SER A 226 -23.60 6.37 9.03
CA SER A 226 -23.25 7.54 8.22
C SER A 226 -23.60 8.90 8.87
N GLN A 227 -24.54 8.94 9.83
CA GLN A 227 -24.82 10.15 10.59
C GLN A 227 -23.67 10.53 11.52
N ALA A 228 -23.02 9.53 12.16
CA ALA A 228 -21.84 9.78 13.00
C ALA A 228 -20.70 10.46 12.18
N MET A 229 -20.50 10.04 10.94
CA MET A 229 -19.53 10.66 10.03
C MET A 229 -19.89 12.13 9.74
N ARG A 230 -21.17 12.42 9.43
CA ARG A 230 -21.64 13.79 9.17
C ARG A 230 -21.47 14.69 10.39
N ASP A 231 -21.82 14.21 11.57
CA ASP A 231 -21.75 14.97 12.82
C ASP A 231 -20.31 15.27 13.19
N TRP A 232 -19.40 14.29 13.01
CA TRP A 232 -17.98 14.46 13.23
C TRP A 232 -17.35 15.46 12.24
N LEU A 233 -17.68 15.39 10.95
CA LEU A 233 -17.16 16.31 9.94
C LEU A 233 -17.59 17.77 10.17
N SER A 234 -18.70 18.01 10.90
CA SER A 234 -19.12 19.35 11.30
C SER A 234 -18.07 20.06 12.17
N TRP A 235 -17.20 19.33 12.84
CA TRP A 235 -16.08 19.87 13.61
C TRP A 235 -15.06 20.56 12.70
N PHE A 236 -14.73 19.91 11.59
CA PHE A 236 -13.83 20.46 10.59
C PHE A 236 -14.47 21.63 9.84
N ASP A 237 -15.76 21.54 9.52
CA ASP A 237 -16.50 22.65 8.90
C ASP A 237 -16.39 23.93 9.75
N LYS A 238 -16.45 23.82 11.08
CA LYS A 238 -16.26 24.95 12.00
C LYS A 238 -14.84 25.49 11.98
N ALA A 239 -13.83 24.61 11.95
CA ALA A 239 -12.41 24.99 11.94
C ALA A 239 -12.02 25.67 10.62
N PHE A 240 -12.56 25.18 9.50
CA PHE A 240 -12.30 25.74 8.17
C PHE A 240 -13.26 26.89 7.79
N ALA A 241 -14.25 27.22 8.62
CA ALA A 241 -15.17 28.35 8.35
C ALA A 241 -14.40 29.67 8.30
N GLY A 242 -14.40 30.31 7.12
CA GLY A 242 -13.66 31.56 6.89
C GLY A 242 -12.14 31.42 6.83
N TYR A 243 -11.61 30.21 6.83
CA TYR A 243 -10.16 29.98 6.70
C TYR A 243 -9.71 30.29 5.26
N THR A 244 -8.72 31.17 5.12
CA THR A 244 -8.17 31.66 3.84
C THR A 244 -6.71 31.28 3.63
N GLY A 245 -6.09 30.57 4.58
CA GLY A 245 -4.71 30.10 4.48
C GLY A 245 -4.53 28.93 3.49
N ALA A 246 -3.28 28.54 3.31
CA ALA A 246 -2.92 27.37 2.50
C ALA A 246 -3.54 26.09 3.09
N ARG A 247 -3.99 25.20 2.21
CA ARG A 247 -4.61 23.92 2.57
C ARG A 247 -3.74 22.76 2.13
N PRO A 248 -3.69 21.67 2.92
CA PRO A 248 -3.11 20.40 2.46
C PRO A 248 -3.68 19.94 1.11
N GLY A 249 -2.90 19.17 0.33
CA GLY A 249 -3.34 18.61 -0.95
C GLY A 249 -4.33 17.47 -0.77
N ALA A 250 -4.08 16.62 0.22
CA ALA A 250 -4.93 15.49 0.54
C ALA A 250 -5.26 15.39 2.03
N VAL A 251 -6.34 14.66 2.32
CA VAL A 251 -6.70 14.19 3.66
C VAL A 251 -6.70 12.67 3.67
N PHE A 252 -6.15 12.09 4.72
CA PHE A 252 -5.88 10.67 4.85
C PHE A 252 -6.74 10.02 5.93
N GLN A 253 -7.25 8.84 5.61
CA GLN A 253 -7.84 7.88 6.56
C GLN A 253 -6.94 6.66 6.68
N ASP A 254 -6.46 6.44 7.89
CA ASP A 254 -5.62 5.33 8.30
C ASP A 254 -6.37 3.98 8.31
N SER A 255 -5.65 2.88 8.55
CA SER A 255 -6.17 1.52 8.59
C SER A 255 -7.37 1.35 9.52
N TYR A 256 -8.25 0.44 9.13
CA TYR A 256 -9.46 0.17 9.90
C TYR A 256 -9.14 -0.68 11.14
N GLU A 257 -9.25 -0.08 12.31
CA GLU A 257 -9.03 -0.76 13.59
C GLU A 257 -10.23 -0.64 14.55
N TYR A 258 -11.41 -0.44 14.03
CA TYR A 258 -12.64 -0.35 14.82
C TYR A 258 -13.12 -1.73 15.25
N ARG A 259 -13.77 -1.76 16.44
CA ARG A 259 -14.45 -2.96 16.95
C ARG A 259 -15.96 -2.87 16.80
N THR A 260 -16.43 -2.10 15.83
CA THR A 260 -17.86 -1.92 15.60
C THR A 260 -18.43 -3.10 14.85
N ASP A 261 -19.64 -3.47 15.27
CA ASP A 261 -20.42 -4.51 14.61
C ASP A 261 -21.92 -4.15 14.54
N TRP A 262 -22.25 -2.88 14.87
CA TRP A 262 -23.64 -2.45 14.94
C TRP A 262 -23.82 -0.93 14.79
N SER A 263 -25.07 -0.50 14.45
CA SER A 263 -25.47 0.91 14.41
C SER A 263 -26.91 1.11 14.92
N PRO A 264 -27.30 2.36 15.25
CA PRO A 264 -28.66 2.67 15.68
C PRO A 264 -29.73 2.27 14.67
N ASP A 265 -29.46 2.35 13.40
CA ASP A 265 -30.37 2.10 12.28
C ASP A 265 -30.14 0.74 11.59
N PHE A 266 -29.31 -0.15 12.17
CA PHE A 266 -28.84 -1.36 11.51
C PHE A 266 -29.97 -2.27 11.04
N PHE A 267 -31.02 -2.47 11.83
CA PHE A 267 -32.17 -3.28 11.43
C PHE A 267 -32.91 -2.72 10.20
N ALA A 268 -33.06 -1.40 10.14
CA ALA A 268 -33.69 -0.75 8.97
C ALA A 268 -32.80 -0.83 7.73
N GLN A 269 -31.48 -0.68 7.90
CA GLN A 269 -30.50 -0.85 6.84
C GLN A 269 -30.52 -2.27 6.28
N PHE A 270 -30.52 -3.26 7.16
CA PHE A 270 -30.58 -4.66 6.79
C PHE A 270 -31.87 -5.00 6.02
N GLU A 271 -33.05 -4.66 6.56
CA GLU A 271 -34.33 -4.94 5.92
C GLU A 271 -34.41 -4.31 4.53
N ARG A 272 -33.96 -3.04 4.40
CA ARG A 272 -33.94 -2.33 3.10
C ARG A 272 -33.05 -3.02 2.07
N ARG A 273 -31.89 -3.54 2.48
CA ARG A 273 -30.88 -4.12 1.59
C ARG A 273 -31.09 -5.59 1.31
N ARG A 274 -31.49 -6.36 2.31
CA ARG A 274 -31.63 -7.82 2.24
C ARG A 274 -33.09 -8.28 1.98
N GLY A 275 -34.09 -7.41 2.17
CA GLY A 275 -35.50 -7.68 1.86
C GLY A 275 -36.22 -8.56 2.86
N TYR A 276 -35.66 -8.76 4.05
CA TYR A 276 -36.28 -9.45 5.18
C TYR A 276 -35.83 -8.88 6.52
N LYS A 277 -36.55 -9.17 7.58
CA LYS A 277 -36.29 -8.64 8.91
C LYS A 277 -35.25 -9.49 9.64
N LEU A 278 -34.06 -8.91 9.92
CA LEU A 278 -33.04 -9.57 10.74
C LEU A 278 -33.53 -9.90 12.16
N GLN A 279 -34.51 -9.15 12.66
CA GLN A 279 -35.12 -9.42 13.96
C GLN A 279 -35.73 -10.82 14.05
N ASN A 280 -36.13 -11.42 12.93
CA ASN A 280 -36.65 -12.77 12.89
C ASN A 280 -35.58 -13.85 12.89
N GLU A 281 -34.33 -13.48 12.71
CA GLU A 281 -33.18 -14.35 12.55
C GLU A 281 -32.14 -14.21 13.69
N LEU A 282 -32.48 -13.56 14.80
CA LEU A 282 -31.58 -13.36 15.94
C LEU A 282 -30.96 -14.66 16.47
N PRO A 283 -31.69 -15.80 16.55
CA PRO A 283 -31.07 -17.08 16.92
C PRO A 283 -29.95 -17.52 16.00
N ALA A 284 -30.07 -17.31 14.68
CA ALA A 284 -29.04 -17.64 13.69
C ALA A 284 -27.89 -16.66 13.75
N LEU A 285 -28.16 -15.35 13.86
CA LEU A 285 -27.12 -14.32 13.93
C LEU A 285 -26.23 -14.47 15.17
N PHE A 286 -26.81 -14.74 16.35
CA PHE A 286 -26.10 -14.79 17.63
C PHE A 286 -25.79 -16.20 18.12
N GLY A 287 -26.32 -17.22 17.46
CA GLY A 287 -26.05 -18.62 17.76
C GLY A 287 -24.79 -19.14 17.07
N ASP A 288 -24.40 -20.36 17.47
CA ASP A 288 -23.22 -21.06 16.95
C ASP A 288 -23.57 -22.27 16.10
N THR A 289 -24.82 -22.37 15.60
CA THR A 289 -25.29 -23.49 14.78
C THR A 289 -24.52 -23.52 13.47
N GLN A 290 -23.93 -24.67 13.15
CA GLN A 290 -23.10 -24.86 11.95
C GLN A 290 -23.96 -25.40 10.79
N ASP A 291 -24.91 -24.60 10.29
CA ASP A 291 -25.81 -24.98 9.19
C ASP A 291 -25.84 -23.89 8.07
N ASP A 292 -26.42 -24.23 6.94
CA ASP A 292 -26.54 -23.36 5.77
C ASP A 292 -27.42 -22.12 6.06
N HIS A 293 -28.47 -22.28 6.89
CA HIS A 293 -29.32 -21.16 7.25
C HIS A 293 -28.55 -20.09 8.03
N THR A 294 -27.83 -20.51 9.08
CA THR A 294 -26.99 -19.62 9.91
C THR A 294 -25.90 -18.97 9.05
N ALA A 295 -25.25 -19.72 8.16
CA ALA A 295 -24.22 -19.18 7.25
C ALA A 295 -24.80 -18.09 6.35
N ARG A 296 -26.00 -18.28 5.77
CA ARG A 296 -26.67 -17.29 4.91
C ARG A 296 -27.09 -16.04 5.66
N VAL A 297 -27.63 -16.17 6.86
CA VAL A 297 -27.99 -15.00 7.71
C VAL A 297 -26.75 -14.18 8.04
N LYS A 298 -25.65 -14.84 8.43
CA LYS A 298 -24.39 -14.17 8.74
C LYS A 298 -23.73 -13.58 7.49
N ALA A 299 -23.84 -14.22 6.32
CA ALA A 299 -23.41 -13.64 5.05
C ALA A 299 -24.15 -12.33 4.72
N ASP A 300 -25.47 -12.34 4.82
CA ASP A 300 -26.32 -11.16 4.62
C ASP A 300 -25.99 -10.03 5.62
N TYR A 301 -25.68 -10.39 6.87
CA TYR A 301 -25.25 -9.43 7.88
C TYR A 301 -23.90 -8.77 7.48
N ARG A 302 -22.88 -9.56 7.10
CA ARG A 302 -21.54 -9.07 6.67
C ARG A 302 -21.62 -8.22 5.41
N GLU A 303 -22.40 -8.67 4.45
CA GLU A 303 -22.65 -7.90 3.22
C GLU A 303 -23.39 -6.59 3.52
N THR A 304 -24.28 -6.57 4.53
CA THR A 304 -24.96 -5.33 4.95
C THR A 304 -23.96 -4.34 5.55
N VAL A 305 -23.05 -4.79 6.42
CA VAL A 305 -21.97 -3.95 6.96
C VAL A 305 -21.11 -3.37 5.83
N SER A 306 -20.67 -4.22 4.90
CA SER A 306 -19.91 -3.79 3.73
C SER A 306 -20.65 -2.75 2.89
N ASP A 307 -21.92 -3.01 2.58
CA ASP A 307 -22.74 -2.11 1.77
C ASP A 307 -22.96 -0.75 2.43
N ILE A 308 -23.16 -0.69 3.78
CA ILE A 308 -23.29 0.58 4.50
C ILE A 308 -21.98 1.38 4.35
N MET A 309 -20.84 0.75 4.57
CA MET A 309 -19.54 1.42 4.44
C MET A 309 -19.33 1.96 3.02
N VAL A 310 -19.47 1.12 2.01
CA VAL A 310 -19.21 1.49 0.60
C VAL A 310 -20.19 2.55 0.08
N THR A 311 -21.48 2.51 0.48
CA THR A 311 -22.50 3.35 -0.15
C THR A 311 -22.98 4.52 0.70
N GLU A 312 -22.64 4.56 1.98
CA GLU A 312 -23.16 5.60 2.87
C GLU A 312 -22.10 6.26 3.74
N SER A 313 -21.18 5.51 4.35
CA SER A 313 -20.24 6.09 5.31
C SER A 313 -19.00 6.66 4.63
N GLU A 314 -18.31 5.88 3.80
CA GLU A 314 -17.11 6.34 3.10
C GLU A 314 -17.40 7.49 2.12
N PRO A 315 -18.47 7.48 1.31
CA PRO A 315 -18.79 8.59 0.45
C PRO A 315 -19.01 9.92 1.19
N VAL A 316 -19.48 9.91 2.44
CA VAL A 316 -19.74 11.14 3.20
C VAL A 316 -18.46 11.95 3.43
N TRP A 317 -17.37 11.30 3.89
CA TRP A 317 -16.12 12.01 4.15
C TRP A 317 -15.35 12.32 2.85
N ILE A 318 -15.42 11.43 1.86
CA ILE A 318 -14.79 11.64 0.54
C ILE A 318 -15.43 12.83 -0.18
N ASP A 319 -16.76 12.89 -0.21
CA ASP A 319 -17.49 14.03 -0.78
C ASP A 319 -17.18 15.32 -0.02
N TRP A 320 -17.06 15.25 1.30
CA TRP A 320 -16.64 16.38 2.14
C TRP A 320 -15.22 16.83 1.79
N ALA A 321 -14.29 15.89 1.61
CA ALA A 321 -12.92 16.17 1.18
C ALA A 321 -12.91 16.91 -0.17
N HIS A 322 -13.60 16.38 -1.17
CA HIS A 322 -13.72 16.98 -2.50
C HIS A 322 -14.36 18.39 -2.46
N LYS A 323 -15.43 18.57 -1.68
CA LYS A 323 -16.08 19.86 -1.48
C LYS A 323 -15.14 20.91 -0.90
N ASN A 324 -14.19 20.48 -0.07
CA ASN A 324 -13.17 21.34 0.53
C ASN A 324 -11.88 21.45 -0.29
N GLY A 325 -11.80 20.82 -1.46
CA GLY A 325 -10.67 20.87 -2.38
C GLY A 325 -9.53 19.93 -2.05
N PHE A 326 -9.77 18.91 -1.20
CA PHE A 326 -8.81 17.88 -0.85
C PHE A 326 -8.94 16.66 -1.77
N THR A 327 -7.84 15.98 -2.01
CA THR A 327 -7.80 14.59 -2.45
C THR A 327 -8.05 13.67 -1.25
N ALA A 328 -8.77 12.56 -1.46
CA ALA A 328 -9.03 11.57 -0.41
C ALA A 328 -8.06 10.38 -0.56
N THR A 329 -7.26 10.12 0.45
CA THR A 329 -6.37 8.95 0.53
C THR A 329 -6.85 8.00 1.63
N TYR A 330 -6.83 6.68 1.39
CA TYR A 330 -7.52 5.74 2.26
C TYR A 330 -6.89 4.36 2.32
N GLN A 331 -6.65 3.87 3.54
CA GLN A 331 -6.30 2.49 3.83
C GLN A 331 -7.55 1.68 4.18
N ALA A 332 -8.12 0.96 3.19
CA ALA A 332 -9.32 0.16 3.43
C ALA A 332 -9.04 -1.19 4.11
N HIS A 333 -7.78 -1.60 4.24
CA HIS A 333 -7.43 -2.84 4.92
C HIS A 333 -7.79 -2.79 6.42
N GLY A 334 -8.07 -3.97 6.98
CA GLY A 334 -8.65 -4.09 8.31
C GLY A 334 -10.17 -4.07 8.33
N THR A 335 -10.84 -3.51 7.29
CA THR A 335 -12.31 -3.50 7.23
C THR A 335 -12.89 -4.90 7.05
N PRO A 336 -14.06 -5.17 7.63
CA PRO A 336 -14.79 -6.44 7.39
C PRO A 336 -15.55 -6.44 6.06
N GLY A 337 -15.50 -5.33 5.30
CA GLY A 337 -16.19 -5.14 4.02
C GLY A 337 -15.40 -5.64 2.81
N ASN A 338 -15.96 -5.44 1.61
CA ASN A 338 -15.27 -5.75 0.36
C ASN A 338 -14.17 -4.71 0.08
N TRP A 339 -12.91 -5.11 0.22
CA TRP A 339 -11.76 -4.21 0.04
C TRP A 339 -11.68 -3.59 -1.35
N LEU A 340 -12.00 -4.35 -2.42
CA LEU A 340 -11.98 -3.82 -3.78
C LEU A 340 -12.97 -2.67 -3.96
N ASP A 341 -14.16 -2.80 -3.36
CA ASP A 341 -15.17 -1.78 -3.43
C ASP A 341 -14.79 -0.56 -2.57
N LEU A 342 -14.29 -0.78 -1.35
CA LEU A 342 -13.87 0.28 -0.44
C LEU A 342 -12.68 1.07 -0.97
N TYR A 343 -11.62 0.41 -1.41
CA TYR A 343 -10.49 1.07 -2.07
C TYR A 343 -10.90 1.86 -3.32
N SER A 344 -11.94 1.41 -4.03
CA SER A 344 -12.44 2.07 -5.23
C SER A 344 -13.06 3.44 -4.97
N GLU A 345 -13.50 3.72 -3.76
CA GLU A 345 -14.09 5.02 -3.41
C GLU A 345 -13.02 6.11 -3.26
N ALA A 346 -11.81 5.76 -2.81
CA ALA A 346 -10.71 6.71 -2.65
C ALA A 346 -10.16 7.25 -3.98
N ASP A 347 -9.56 8.44 -3.93
CA ASP A 347 -8.77 8.96 -5.05
C ASP A 347 -7.41 8.27 -5.14
N VAL A 348 -6.79 8.01 -3.97
CA VAL A 348 -5.56 7.22 -3.83
C VAL A 348 -5.81 6.12 -2.81
N PRO A 349 -6.09 4.89 -3.25
CA PRO A 349 -6.08 3.74 -2.35
C PRO A 349 -4.66 3.45 -1.85
N GLU A 350 -4.51 3.22 -0.55
CA GLU A 350 -3.23 2.93 0.08
C GLU A 350 -3.24 1.57 0.76
N THR A 351 -2.14 0.83 0.60
CA THR A 351 -1.90 -0.46 1.25
C THR A 351 -0.73 -0.36 2.22
N GLU A 352 -0.37 -1.49 2.83
CA GLU A 352 0.74 -1.64 3.76
C GLU A 352 1.34 -3.04 3.65
N MET A 353 2.62 -3.19 3.97
CA MET A 353 3.27 -4.49 4.20
C MET A 353 4.03 -4.46 5.51
N PHE A 354 3.75 -5.42 6.37
CA PHE A 354 4.43 -5.60 7.66
C PHE A 354 5.70 -6.45 7.53
N HIS A 355 6.53 -6.41 8.55
CA HIS A 355 7.77 -7.15 8.76
C HIS A 355 7.72 -8.63 8.31
N ASN A 356 6.81 -9.45 8.87
CA ASN A 356 6.79 -10.90 8.61
C ASN A 356 5.67 -11.36 7.66
N ASP A 357 4.65 -10.55 7.45
CA ASP A 357 3.45 -10.89 6.68
C ASP A 357 3.39 -10.09 5.37
N ARG A 358 4.52 -10.02 4.66
CA ARG A 358 4.62 -9.35 3.37
C ARG A 358 3.92 -10.17 2.30
N SER A 359 2.83 -9.64 1.76
CA SER A 359 2.12 -10.27 0.66
C SER A 359 1.88 -9.29 -0.48
N VAL A 360 2.64 -9.46 -1.57
CA VAL A 360 2.41 -8.74 -2.83
C VAL A 360 0.98 -8.92 -3.31
N LEU A 361 0.41 -10.13 -3.15
CA LEU A 361 -0.93 -10.46 -3.63
C LEU A 361 -2.04 -9.80 -2.79
N ILE A 362 -1.84 -9.62 -1.48
CA ILE A 362 -2.80 -8.87 -0.65
C ILE A 362 -2.72 -7.37 -0.94
N SER A 363 -1.50 -6.81 -1.03
CA SER A 363 -1.33 -5.39 -1.36
C SER A 363 -1.88 -5.05 -2.76
N LYS A 364 -1.93 -6.03 -3.65
CA LYS A 364 -2.51 -5.90 -4.98
C LYS A 364 -4.01 -5.60 -4.99
N PHE A 365 -4.74 -5.78 -3.90
CA PHE A 365 -6.15 -5.36 -3.79
C PHE A 365 -6.30 -3.84 -3.99
N ALA A 366 -5.40 -3.03 -3.40
CA ALA A 366 -5.42 -1.58 -3.55
C ALA A 366 -5.11 -1.15 -4.99
N SER A 367 -4.05 -1.70 -5.60
CA SER A 367 -3.71 -1.38 -7.00
C SER A 367 -4.77 -1.86 -7.98
N SER A 368 -5.36 -3.03 -7.77
CA SER A 368 -6.46 -3.55 -8.60
C SER A 368 -7.69 -2.65 -8.55
N ALA A 369 -8.04 -2.16 -7.36
CA ALA A 369 -9.13 -1.20 -7.21
C ALA A 369 -8.83 0.12 -7.94
N ALA A 370 -7.61 0.66 -7.82
CA ALA A 370 -7.17 1.83 -8.57
C ALA A 370 -7.27 1.61 -10.08
N HIS A 371 -6.71 0.50 -10.58
CA HIS A 371 -6.68 0.16 -12.00
C HIS A 371 -8.08 -0.02 -12.59
N THR A 372 -8.94 -0.79 -11.92
CA THR A 372 -10.32 -1.03 -12.41
C THR A 372 -11.18 0.22 -12.37
N ARG A 373 -10.89 1.16 -11.46
CA ARG A 373 -11.61 2.44 -11.32
C ARG A 373 -11.01 3.57 -12.17
N GLY A 374 -9.80 3.41 -12.71
CA GLY A 374 -9.11 4.41 -13.52
C GLY A 374 -8.38 5.47 -12.69
N ARG A 375 -7.98 5.14 -11.48
CA ARG A 375 -7.09 5.97 -10.67
C ARG A 375 -5.64 5.73 -11.09
N ASN A 376 -4.84 6.78 -11.14
CA ASN A 376 -3.44 6.67 -11.57
C ASN A 376 -2.49 6.29 -10.44
N LEU A 377 -2.82 6.68 -9.21
CA LEU A 377 -1.97 6.48 -8.04
C LEU A 377 -2.49 5.32 -7.17
N THR A 378 -1.56 4.56 -6.66
CA THR A 378 -1.76 3.60 -5.56
C THR A 378 -0.67 3.87 -4.54
N GLY A 379 -1.05 4.30 -3.35
CA GLY A 379 -0.14 4.59 -2.26
C GLY A 379 0.23 3.36 -1.45
N ALA A 380 1.30 3.49 -0.66
CA ALA A 380 1.62 2.51 0.37
C ALA A 380 2.35 3.14 1.55
N GLU A 381 1.87 2.85 2.75
CA GLU A 381 2.65 2.95 3.97
C GLU A 381 3.80 1.96 3.92
N THR A 382 5.03 2.47 4.04
CA THR A 382 6.23 1.70 3.72
C THR A 382 7.26 1.86 4.82
N GLY A 383 7.64 0.74 5.43
CA GLY A 383 8.67 0.73 6.46
C GLY A 383 8.17 0.46 7.87
N THR A 384 6.87 0.20 8.04
CA THR A 384 6.28 -0.17 9.33
C THR A 384 6.84 -1.51 9.79
N TRP A 385 7.54 -1.50 10.93
CA TRP A 385 8.15 -2.70 11.51
C TRP A 385 8.93 -3.55 10.50
N ILE A 386 9.85 -2.96 9.72
CA ILE A 386 10.75 -3.76 8.88
C ILE A 386 11.65 -4.61 9.77
N GLU A 387 12.31 -3.94 10.71
CA GLU A 387 13.20 -4.52 11.70
C GLU A 387 12.98 -3.84 13.06
N GLU A 388 13.85 -4.09 14.02
CA GLU A 388 13.85 -3.39 15.31
C GLU A 388 14.37 -1.96 15.13
N HIS A 389 13.88 -1.02 15.94
CA HIS A 389 14.30 0.38 15.93
C HIS A 389 15.81 0.58 15.78
N PHE A 390 16.22 1.45 14.89
CA PHE A 390 17.61 1.83 14.61
C PHE A 390 18.47 0.72 14.02
N THR A 391 17.88 -0.40 13.58
CA THR A 391 18.59 -1.49 12.93
C THR A 391 18.31 -1.59 11.44
N GLU A 392 17.25 -0.96 10.95
CA GLU A 392 16.86 -0.98 9.54
C GLU A 392 17.94 -0.39 8.63
N THR A 393 18.08 -1.01 7.47
CA THR A 393 19.03 -0.60 6.43
C THR A 393 18.31 -0.02 5.20
N LEU A 394 19.03 0.80 4.43
CA LEU A 394 18.50 1.31 3.15
C LEU A 394 18.25 0.19 2.14
N GLY A 395 19.02 -0.91 2.22
CA GLY A 395 18.83 -2.08 1.36
C GLY A 395 17.52 -2.82 1.65
N GLU A 396 17.12 -2.94 2.92
CA GLU A 396 15.84 -3.53 3.31
C GLU A 396 14.66 -2.65 2.86
N LEU A 397 14.77 -1.33 3.03
CA LEU A 397 13.78 -0.37 2.52
C LEU A 397 13.65 -0.44 0.99
N LYS A 398 14.77 -0.55 0.27
CA LYS A 398 14.77 -0.75 -1.19
C LYS A 398 14.07 -2.04 -1.58
N THR A 399 14.34 -3.12 -0.87
CA THR A 399 13.72 -4.42 -1.11
C THR A 399 12.21 -4.39 -0.87
N LEU A 400 11.76 -3.70 0.19
CA LEU A 400 10.33 -3.50 0.45
C LEU A 400 9.67 -2.62 -0.63
N ALA A 401 10.35 -1.55 -1.07
CA ALA A 401 9.84 -0.73 -2.17
C ALA A 401 9.66 -1.54 -3.46
N ASP A 402 10.57 -2.48 -3.76
CA ASP A 402 10.42 -3.39 -4.91
C ASP A 402 9.18 -4.28 -4.78
N ASP A 403 8.92 -4.85 -3.59
CA ASP A 403 7.73 -5.66 -3.33
C ASP A 403 6.44 -4.82 -3.50
N MET A 404 6.47 -3.57 -3.01
CA MET A 404 5.37 -2.62 -3.21
C MET A 404 5.16 -2.32 -4.71
N PHE A 405 6.22 -2.03 -5.47
CA PHE A 405 6.11 -1.81 -6.92
C PHE A 405 5.57 -3.03 -7.66
N LEU A 406 6.01 -4.22 -7.29
CA LEU A 406 5.51 -5.48 -7.83
C LEU A 406 4.03 -5.71 -7.53
N SER A 407 3.50 -5.20 -6.43
CA SER A 407 2.06 -5.23 -6.12
C SER A 407 1.24 -4.22 -6.95
N GLY A 408 1.90 -3.32 -7.69
CA GLY A 408 1.28 -2.24 -8.46
C GLY A 408 1.20 -0.89 -7.75
N VAL A 409 1.77 -0.78 -6.55
CA VAL A 409 1.99 0.50 -5.87
C VAL A 409 2.92 1.37 -6.71
N ASN A 410 2.68 2.67 -6.72
CA ASN A 410 3.50 3.65 -7.42
C ASN A 410 3.65 4.98 -6.68
N HIS A 411 3.28 5.02 -5.39
CA HIS A 411 3.42 6.19 -4.53
C HIS A 411 3.77 5.76 -3.09
N ILE A 412 5.04 5.82 -2.75
CA ILE A 412 5.61 5.39 -1.47
C ILE A 412 5.50 6.52 -0.43
N PHE A 413 4.96 6.18 0.75
CA PHE A 413 5.02 6.99 1.96
C PHE A 413 5.85 6.24 2.99
N TYR A 414 7.03 6.77 3.35
CA TYR A 414 7.80 6.15 4.43
C TYR A 414 7.10 6.31 5.77
N HIS A 415 7.05 5.25 6.54
CA HIS A 415 6.61 5.23 7.92
C HIS A 415 7.83 5.21 8.85
N GLY A 416 8.33 6.29 9.39
CA GLY A 416 8.19 7.65 8.92
C GLY A 416 9.16 8.52 9.71
N ALA A 417 8.86 9.78 9.92
CA ALA A 417 9.68 10.74 10.64
C ALA A 417 8.87 11.41 11.77
N CYS A 418 9.51 11.70 12.90
CA CYS A 418 8.93 12.57 13.93
C CYS A 418 9.48 13.99 13.78
N TYR A 419 8.60 14.97 13.89
CA TYR A 419 9.07 16.34 14.18
C TYR A 419 9.87 16.33 15.47
N SER A 420 11.06 16.90 15.45
CA SER A 420 11.93 17.02 16.61
C SER A 420 12.55 18.40 16.65
N PRO A 421 12.25 19.25 17.66
CA PRO A 421 12.91 20.55 17.81
C PRO A 421 14.44 20.42 17.85
N ASP A 422 15.16 21.39 17.29
CA ASP A 422 16.62 21.36 17.22
C ASP A 422 17.29 21.29 18.60
N ASP A 423 16.63 21.78 19.66
CA ASP A 423 17.10 21.76 21.07
C ASP A 423 16.92 20.40 21.79
N VAL A 424 16.24 19.44 21.16
CA VAL A 424 16.06 18.09 21.73
C VAL A 424 17.31 17.23 21.44
N PRO A 425 17.89 16.58 22.47
CA PRO A 425 19.08 15.73 22.28
C PRO A 425 18.76 14.47 21.45
N TRP A 426 19.81 13.88 20.88
CA TRP A 426 19.69 12.60 20.18
C TRP A 426 19.06 11.51 21.07
N PRO A 427 18.14 10.68 20.58
CA PRO A 427 17.74 10.46 19.19
C PRO A 427 16.68 11.45 18.66
N GLY A 428 16.25 12.41 19.42
CA GLY A 428 15.12 13.26 19.11
C GLY A 428 13.81 12.67 19.61
N TRP A 429 12.70 13.12 19.05
CA TRP A 429 11.42 12.47 19.25
C TRP A 429 11.28 11.31 18.26
N VAL A 430 10.75 10.20 18.73
CA VAL A 430 10.61 8.96 17.97
C VAL A 430 9.18 8.43 18.04
N PHE A 431 8.80 7.60 17.09
CA PHE A 431 7.52 6.92 17.06
C PHE A 431 7.76 5.42 16.85
N TYR A 432 6.98 4.57 17.51
CA TYR A 432 7.15 3.13 17.38
C TYR A 432 6.87 2.66 15.95
N ALA A 433 7.35 1.47 15.59
CA ALA A 433 7.22 0.87 14.26
C ALA A 433 7.82 1.69 13.11
N SER A 434 8.58 2.74 13.42
CA SER A 434 9.08 3.73 12.46
C SER A 434 10.51 3.42 12.01
N THR A 435 10.81 3.68 10.73
CA THR A 435 12.17 3.66 10.18
C THR A 435 13.05 4.78 10.70
N GLU A 436 12.50 5.73 11.47
CA GLU A 436 13.18 6.96 11.89
C GLU A 436 13.82 7.68 10.70
N MET A 437 13.01 7.95 9.66
CA MET A 437 13.44 8.59 8.41
C MET A 437 13.68 10.09 8.62
N ASN A 438 14.69 10.42 9.41
CA ASN A 438 15.00 11.79 9.82
C ASN A 438 16.51 12.05 9.93
N PRO A 439 16.96 13.32 9.93
CA PRO A 439 18.38 13.69 9.97
C PRO A 439 19.17 13.24 11.19
N ARG A 440 18.53 12.74 12.23
CA ARG A 440 19.18 12.25 13.45
C ARG A 440 19.59 10.79 13.36
N ASN A 441 18.98 10.03 12.44
CA ASN A 441 19.39 8.66 12.13
C ASN A 441 20.64 8.67 11.25
N SER A 442 21.59 7.78 11.51
CA SER A 442 22.85 7.71 10.74
C SER A 442 22.62 7.40 9.26
N ILE A 443 21.62 6.58 8.93
CA ILE A 443 21.29 6.22 7.53
C ILE A 443 20.92 7.42 6.66
N TRP A 444 20.50 8.54 7.29
CA TRP A 444 20.08 9.76 6.57
C TRP A 444 21.13 10.30 5.60
N HIS A 445 22.40 10.06 5.92
CA HIS A 445 23.52 10.47 5.06
C HIS A 445 23.39 9.92 3.62
N ASP A 446 22.85 8.70 3.47
CA ASP A 446 22.75 8.00 2.19
C ASP A 446 21.28 7.84 1.68
N VAL A 447 20.29 8.34 2.45
CA VAL A 447 18.88 8.37 2.05
C VAL A 447 18.64 9.00 0.66
N PRO A 448 19.36 10.05 0.24
CA PRO A 448 19.19 10.58 -1.11
C PRO A 448 19.33 9.56 -2.24
N ALA A 449 20.22 8.56 -2.09
CA ALA A 449 20.38 7.51 -3.10
C ALA A 449 19.14 6.61 -3.19
N LEU A 450 18.54 6.24 -2.05
CA LEU A 450 17.29 5.50 -2.01
C LEU A 450 16.13 6.33 -2.60
N ASN A 451 16.02 7.60 -2.22
CA ASN A 451 14.96 8.47 -2.70
C ASN A 451 15.01 8.72 -4.20
N GLU A 452 16.21 8.83 -4.78
CA GLU A 452 16.37 8.94 -6.24
C GLU A 452 15.98 7.63 -6.95
N TYR A 453 16.38 6.48 -6.40
CA TYR A 453 15.95 5.18 -6.90
C TYR A 453 14.41 5.07 -6.94
N VAL A 454 13.77 5.34 -5.80
CA VAL A 454 12.30 5.29 -5.68
C VAL A 454 11.64 6.29 -6.63
N ALA A 455 12.15 7.52 -6.70
CA ALA A 455 11.62 8.55 -7.59
C ALA A 455 11.65 8.15 -9.08
N ARG A 456 12.77 7.55 -9.54
CA ARG A 456 12.89 7.06 -10.92
C ARG A 456 11.92 5.91 -11.21
N CYS A 457 11.79 4.94 -10.28
CA CYS A 457 10.80 3.87 -10.39
C CYS A 457 9.37 4.43 -10.46
N GLN A 458 8.99 5.30 -9.52
CA GLN A 458 7.67 5.91 -9.47
C GLN A 458 7.37 6.75 -10.71
N ALA A 459 8.34 7.51 -11.23
CA ALA A 459 8.14 8.32 -12.43
C ALA A 459 7.75 7.45 -13.65
N VAL A 460 8.33 6.26 -13.76
CA VAL A 460 7.94 5.30 -14.81
C VAL A 460 6.61 4.63 -14.48
N LEU A 461 6.42 4.18 -13.24
CA LEU A 461 5.21 3.47 -12.81
C LEU A 461 3.97 4.36 -12.74
N GLN A 462 4.11 5.67 -12.59
CA GLN A 462 3.02 6.64 -12.71
C GLN A 462 2.76 7.06 -14.17
N SER A 463 3.67 6.76 -15.10
CA SER A 463 3.49 7.04 -16.51
C SER A 463 2.70 5.93 -17.21
N GLY A 464 1.96 6.30 -18.27
CA GLY A 464 1.16 5.34 -19.03
C GLY A 464 -0.02 4.75 -18.24
N LYS A 465 -0.45 3.54 -18.63
CA LYS A 465 -1.59 2.85 -18.03
C LYS A 465 -1.19 1.47 -17.53
N PRO A 466 -1.85 0.95 -16.48
CA PRO A 466 -1.69 -0.45 -16.08
C PRO A 466 -1.96 -1.37 -17.28
N ASP A 467 -1.16 -2.43 -17.44
CA ASP A 467 -1.31 -3.36 -18.55
C ASP A 467 -1.35 -4.80 -18.02
N ASN A 468 -2.52 -5.17 -17.52
CA ASN A 468 -2.85 -6.50 -17.04
C ASN A 468 -3.78 -7.19 -18.01
N ASP A 469 -3.55 -8.49 -18.27
CA ASP A 469 -4.32 -9.26 -19.26
C ASP A 469 -5.59 -9.86 -18.66
N ILE A 470 -5.61 -10.12 -17.35
CA ILE A 470 -6.63 -10.92 -16.66
C ILE A 470 -7.34 -10.09 -15.60
N LEU A 471 -8.67 -10.15 -15.55
CA LEU A 471 -9.46 -9.80 -14.38
C LEU A 471 -9.71 -11.09 -13.57
N LEU A 472 -9.18 -11.18 -12.36
CA LEU A 472 -9.42 -12.28 -11.43
C LEU A 472 -10.58 -11.92 -10.49
N TYR A 473 -11.71 -12.60 -10.63
CA TYR A 473 -12.88 -12.35 -9.81
C TYR A 473 -12.66 -12.78 -8.36
N TRP A 474 -13.02 -11.92 -7.40
CA TRP A 474 -13.01 -12.26 -5.97
C TRP A 474 -14.38 -12.73 -5.49
N PRO A 475 -14.57 -14.03 -5.25
CA PRO A 475 -15.83 -14.57 -4.76
C PRO A 475 -15.98 -14.37 -3.24
N VAL A 476 -16.03 -13.12 -2.81
CA VAL A 476 -16.12 -12.74 -1.38
C VAL A 476 -17.33 -13.35 -0.68
N ALA A 477 -18.38 -13.67 -1.44
CA ALA A 477 -19.58 -14.34 -0.93
C ALA A 477 -19.29 -15.72 -0.30
N ASP A 478 -18.32 -16.47 -0.83
CA ASP A 478 -17.90 -17.75 -0.26
C ASP A 478 -17.20 -17.54 1.08
N TYR A 479 -16.36 -16.51 1.20
CA TYR A 479 -15.72 -16.15 2.47
C TYR A 479 -16.74 -15.70 3.52
N TRP A 480 -17.70 -14.87 3.13
CA TRP A 480 -18.74 -14.40 4.03
C TRP A 480 -19.75 -15.48 4.44
N ASN A 481 -19.93 -16.52 3.65
CA ASN A 481 -20.86 -17.62 3.94
C ASN A 481 -20.32 -18.59 5.01
N ASN A 482 -19.89 -18.05 6.12
CA ASN A 482 -19.30 -18.76 7.24
C ASN A 482 -20.26 -18.69 8.44
N PRO A 483 -20.71 -19.83 9.03
CA PRO A 483 -21.60 -19.84 10.18
C PRO A 483 -20.94 -19.37 11.49
N SER A 484 -19.60 -19.28 11.53
CA SER A 484 -18.83 -18.87 12.71
C SER A 484 -18.65 -17.35 12.79
N GLY A 485 -18.72 -16.80 13.99
CA GLY A 485 -18.52 -15.37 14.25
C GLY A 485 -19.57 -14.47 13.59
N ARG A 486 -19.59 -13.19 13.92
CA ARG A 486 -20.42 -12.19 13.21
C ARG A 486 -19.63 -11.51 12.11
N LEU A 487 -18.53 -10.85 12.42
CA LEU A 487 -17.59 -10.31 11.45
C LEU A 487 -16.37 -11.23 11.30
N LEU A 488 -15.78 -11.22 10.13
CA LEU A 488 -14.56 -11.96 9.81
C LEU A 488 -13.41 -10.96 9.62
N PRO A 489 -12.28 -11.13 10.30
CA PRO A 489 -11.16 -10.20 10.18
C PRO A 489 -10.45 -10.38 8.84
N MET A 490 -10.10 -9.25 8.22
CA MET A 490 -9.24 -9.18 7.04
C MET A 490 -8.19 -8.10 7.29
N THR A 491 -6.91 -8.47 7.36
CA THR A 491 -5.81 -7.53 7.64
C THR A 491 -4.63 -7.80 6.71
N VAL A 492 -3.74 -6.84 6.55
CA VAL A 492 -2.47 -7.05 5.81
C VAL A 492 -1.44 -7.79 6.64
N SER A 493 -1.56 -7.75 7.97
CA SER A 493 -0.61 -8.37 8.93
C SER A 493 -0.95 -9.80 9.33
N GLN A 494 -2.08 -10.34 8.89
CA GLN A 494 -2.49 -11.74 9.09
C GLN A 494 -3.11 -12.23 7.79
N THR A 495 -2.37 -13.03 7.05
CA THR A 495 -2.71 -13.37 5.66
C THR A 495 -3.67 -14.55 5.51
N ASN A 496 -3.93 -15.32 6.58
CA ASN A 496 -4.73 -16.55 6.54
C ASN A 496 -6.13 -16.35 5.91
N TRP A 497 -6.77 -15.20 6.15
CA TRP A 497 -8.08 -14.89 5.57
C TRP A 497 -8.07 -14.96 4.03
N PHE A 498 -6.93 -14.63 3.42
CA PHE A 498 -6.75 -14.71 1.97
C PHE A 498 -6.21 -16.09 1.56
N GLU A 499 -5.16 -16.58 2.24
CA GLU A 499 -4.46 -17.83 1.89
C GLU A 499 -5.37 -19.06 1.97
N ASP A 500 -6.37 -19.06 2.85
CA ASP A 500 -7.34 -20.16 2.99
C ASP A 500 -8.46 -20.14 1.92
N GLN A 501 -8.46 -19.16 0.99
CA GLN A 501 -9.48 -19.05 -0.06
C GLN A 501 -8.99 -19.62 -1.40
N PRO A 502 -9.89 -20.19 -2.25
CA PRO A 502 -9.52 -20.65 -3.60
C PRO A 502 -8.89 -19.56 -4.48
N ILE A 503 -9.31 -18.29 -4.32
CA ILE A 503 -8.72 -17.18 -5.06
C ILE A 503 -7.22 -17.01 -4.79
N SER A 504 -6.75 -17.29 -3.58
CA SER A 504 -5.31 -17.22 -3.26
C SER A 504 -4.54 -18.22 -4.11
N LYS A 505 -5.01 -19.46 -4.18
CA LYS A 505 -4.39 -20.48 -5.02
C LYS A 505 -4.30 -20.02 -6.49
N THR A 506 -5.41 -19.57 -7.06
CA THR A 506 -5.45 -19.06 -8.44
C THR A 506 -4.53 -17.86 -8.63
N ALA A 507 -4.48 -16.92 -7.68
CA ALA A 507 -3.64 -15.75 -7.74
C ALA A 507 -2.14 -16.10 -7.67
N HIS A 508 -1.74 -17.01 -6.77
CA HIS A 508 -0.37 -17.54 -6.70
C HIS A 508 0.02 -18.26 -7.98
N GLU A 509 -0.87 -19.06 -8.53
CA GLU A 509 -0.63 -19.75 -9.79
C GLU A 509 -0.41 -18.74 -10.93
N LEU A 510 -1.30 -17.76 -11.10
CA LEU A 510 -1.14 -16.73 -12.12
C LEU A 510 0.17 -15.96 -11.94
N TRP A 511 0.47 -15.54 -10.72
CA TRP A 511 1.69 -14.81 -10.37
C TRP A 511 2.95 -15.62 -10.68
N ASN A 512 3.04 -16.85 -10.17
CA ASN A 512 4.22 -17.70 -10.32
C ASN A 512 4.47 -18.16 -11.76
N HIS A 513 3.47 -18.05 -12.62
CA HIS A 513 3.61 -18.36 -14.04
C HIS A 513 3.69 -17.13 -14.95
N GLY A 514 3.74 -15.92 -14.38
CA GLY A 514 3.97 -14.69 -15.13
C GLY A 514 2.77 -14.14 -15.87
N TYR A 515 1.56 -14.41 -15.38
CA TYR A 515 0.36 -13.75 -15.87
C TYR A 515 0.11 -12.44 -15.13
N ALA A 516 -0.09 -11.37 -15.87
CA ALA A 516 -0.44 -10.08 -15.32
C ALA A 516 -1.96 -9.98 -15.09
N PHE A 517 -2.38 -9.68 -13.85
CA PHE A 517 -3.79 -9.65 -13.49
C PHE A 517 -4.12 -8.53 -12.49
N ASP A 518 -5.40 -8.15 -12.46
CA ASP A 518 -6.02 -7.37 -11.38
C ASP A 518 -7.19 -8.15 -10.80
N TYR A 519 -7.45 -7.96 -9.50
CA TYR A 519 -8.67 -8.44 -8.88
C TYR A 519 -9.87 -7.60 -9.32
N VAL A 520 -11.07 -8.20 -9.30
CA VAL A 520 -12.32 -7.51 -9.60
C VAL A 520 -13.46 -8.00 -8.70
N SER A 521 -14.26 -7.05 -8.19
CA SER A 521 -15.44 -7.34 -7.37
C SER A 521 -16.71 -7.51 -8.21
N ASP A 522 -17.78 -8.00 -7.57
CA ASP A 522 -19.13 -8.05 -8.13
C ASP A 522 -19.59 -6.67 -8.63
N ARG A 523 -19.42 -5.64 -7.80
CA ARG A 523 -19.84 -4.26 -8.08
C ARG A 523 -19.05 -3.66 -9.24
N GLN A 524 -17.74 -3.85 -9.28
CA GLN A 524 -16.88 -3.38 -10.36
C GLN A 524 -17.24 -4.05 -11.69
N LEU A 525 -17.49 -5.36 -11.70
CA LEU A 525 -17.92 -6.09 -12.91
C LEU A 525 -19.21 -5.55 -13.54
N GLN A 526 -20.14 -4.99 -12.75
CA GLN A 526 -21.36 -4.38 -13.31
C GLN A 526 -21.05 -3.18 -14.21
N THR A 527 -19.90 -2.53 -14.04
CA THR A 527 -19.47 -1.39 -14.87
C THR A 527 -18.75 -1.80 -16.15
N ALA A 528 -18.33 -3.08 -16.25
CA ALA A 528 -17.54 -3.59 -17.36
C ALA A 528 -18.31 -3.56 -18.69
N LYS A 529 -17.59 -3.23 -19.76
CA LYS A 529 -18.09 -3.22 -21.15
C LYS A 529 -17.21 -4.11 -22.02
N VAL A 530 -17.62 -4.37 -23.24
CA VAL A 530 -16.81 -5.09 -24.23
C VAL A 530 -16.62 -4.24 -25.49
N THR A 531 -15.36 -4.10 -25.91
CA THR A 531 -14.96 -3.48 -27.17
C THR A 531 -13.85 -4.34 -27.80
N ASP A 532 -14.02 -4.69 -29.07
CA ASP A 532 -13.06 -5.51 -29.85
C ASP A 532 -12.63 -6.80 -29.13
N GLY A 533 -13.60 -7.49 -28.52
CA GLY A 533 -13.38 -8.73 -27.79
C GLY A 533 -12.73 -8.59 -26.40
N LYS A 534 -12.31 -7.39 -26.02
CA LYS A 534 -11.68 -7.11 -24.71
C LYS A 534 -12.68 -6.50 -23.74
N ILE A 535 -12.48 -6.79 -22.47
CA ILE A 535 -13.25 -6.25 -21.35
C ILE A 535 -12.67 -4.89 -21.00
N GLN A 536 -13.51 -3.85 -21.08
CA GLN A 536 -13.12 -2.46 -20.76
C GLN A 536 -13.58 -2.11 -19.36
N MET A 537 -12.62 -1.76 -18.52
CA MET A 537 -12.81 -1.08 -17.24
C MET A 537 -12.40 0.39 -17.38
N PRO A 538 -12.79 1.28 -16.46
CA PRO A 538 -12.42 2.69 -16.55
C PRO A 538 -10.92 2.96 -16.74
N GLY A 539 -10.04 2.17 -16.11
CA GLY A 539 -8.59 2.39 -16.17
C GLY A 539 -7.81 1.44 -17.06
N GLY A 540 -8.42 0.39 -17.59
CA GLY A 540 -7.70 -0.60 -18.38
C GLY A 540 -8.57 -1.48 -19.25
N SER A 541 -7.91 -2.28 -20.07
CA SER A 541 -8.52 -3.22 -21.02
C SER A 541 -7.95 -4.61 -20.78
N TYR A 542 -8.82 -5.60 -20.57
CA TYR A 542 -8.45 -6.97 -20.20
C TYR A 542 -8.88 -7.96 -21.28
N LYS A 543 -8.11 -9.02 -21.45
CA LYS A 543 -8.38 -10.07 -22.44
C LYS A 543 -9.44 -11.06 -21.93
N VAL A 544 -9.48 -11.29 -20.61
CA VAL A 544 -10.29 -12.36 -20.01
C VAL A 544 -10.71 -12.03 -18.58
N VAL A 545 -11.87 -12.55 -18.15
CA VAL A 545 -12.21 -12.70 -16.71
C VAL A 545 -11.97 -14.15 -16.33
N VAL A 546 -11.20 -14.37 -15.26
CA VAL A 546 -11.02 -15.67 -14.60
C VAL A 546 -11.86 -15.69 -13.33
N VAL A 547 -12.73 -16.65 -13.21
CA VAL A 547 -13.52 -16.95 -12.01
C VAL A 547 -12.86 -18.15 -11.34
N PRO A 548 -12.20 -17.99 -10.17
CA PRO A 548 -11.62 -19.11 -9.45
C PRO A 548 -12.70 -20.07 -8.97
N GLU A 549 -12.31 -21.22 -8.46
CA GLU A 549 -13.28 -22.14 -7.86
C GLU A 549 -14.15 -21.40 -6.83
N CYS A 550 -15.45 -21.33 -7.05
CA CYS A 550 -16.39 -20.73 -6.13
C CYS A 550 -17.72 -21.49 -6.11
N LYS A 551 -18.30 -21.61 -4.92
CA LYS A 551 -19.61 -22.22 -4.71
C LYS A 551 -20.73 -21.22 -4.93
N LEU A 552 -20.57 -20.02 -4.37
CA LEU A 552 -21.60 -18.99 -4.30
C LEU A 552 -21.27 -17.83 -5.23
N MET A 553 -22.20 -17.49 -6.09
CA MET A 553 -22.09 -16.31 -6.95
C MET A 553 -23.41 -15.52 -6.92
N PRO A 554 -23.37 -14.18 -6.73
CA PRO A 554 -24.55 -13.35 -6.92
C PRO A 554 -25.15 -13.53 -8.32
N LEU A 555 -26.47 -13.68 -8.39
CA LEU A 555 -27.16 -13.92 -9.66
C LEU A 555 -26.88 -12.84 -10.72
N GLU A 556 -26.77 -11.59 -10.29
CA GLU A 556 -26.49 -10.47 -11.20
C GLU A 556 -25.06 -10.53 -11.74
N THR A 557 -24.10 -11.03 -10.96
CA THR A 557 -22.71 -11.24 -11.41
C THR A 557 -22.65 -12.29 -12.51
N LEU A 558 -23.31 -13.44 -12.33
CA LEU A 558 -23.39 -14.44 -13.40
C LEU A 558 -24.07 -13.88 -14.67
N LYS A 559 -25.18 -13.13 -14.51
CA LYS A 559 -25.84 -12.46 -15.66
C LYS A 559 -24.90 -11.52 -16.38
N GLN A 560 -24.10 -10.75 -15.64
CA GLN A 560 -23.14 -9.80 -16.22
C GLN A 560 -22.02 -10.54 -16.97
N LEU A 561 -21.43 -11.58 -16.37
CA LEU A 561 -20.40 -12.40 -17.03
C LEU A 561 -20.90 -13.00 -18.36
N LEU A 562 -22.13 -13.57 -18.35
CA LEU A 562 -22.74 -14.09 -19.57
C LEU A 562 -23.09 -12.98 -20.58
N THR A 563 -23.39 -11.78 -20.11
CA THR A 563 -23.63 -10.61 -20.98
C THR A 563 -22.33 -10.15 -21.63
N LEU A 564 -21.23 -10.11 -20.89
CA LEU A 564 -19.91 -9.81 -21.43
C LEU A 564 -19.49 -10.84 -22.48
N ALA A 565 -19.66 -12.14 -22.17
CA ALA A 565 -19.42 -13.21 -23.15
C ALA A 565 -20.25 -13.04 -24.41
N LYS A 566 -21.58 -12.80 -24.30
CA LYS A 566 -22.45 -12.56 -25.45
C LYS A 566 -21.98 -11.39 -26.33
N LYS A 567 -21.33 -10.38 -25.73
CA LYS A 567 -20.80 -9.22 -26.45
C LYS A 567 -19.40 -9.44 -27.05
N GLY A 568 -18.73 -10.55 -26.74
CA GLY A 568 -17.46 -10.92 -27.35
C GLY A 568 -16.32 -11.17 -26.38
N ALA A 569 -16.54 -11.03 -25.05
CA ALA A 569 -15.51 -11.33 -24.05
C ALA A 569 -15.27 -12.83 -23.92
N THR A 570 -14.09 -13.17 -23.41
CA THR A 570 -13.73 -14.50 -22.88
C THR A 570 -13.96 -14.54 -21.38
N VAL A 571 -14.68 -15.55 -20.89
CA VAL A 571 -14.92 -15.82 -19.46
C VAL A 571 -14.47 -17.23 -19.15
N ILE A 572 -13.63 -17.40 -18.14
CA ILE A 572 -13.08 -18.69 -17.69
C ILE A 572 -13.63 -19.00 -16.31
N PHE A 573 -14.22 -20.15 -16.13
CA PHE A 573 -14.51 -20.73 -14.81
C PHE A 573 -13.48 -21.83 -14.55
N GLU A 574 -12.78 -21.73 -13.41
CA GLU A 574 -11.81 -22.73 -13.02
C GLU A 574 -12.55 -23.95 -12.45
N ASN A 575 -12.36 -25.10 -13.12
CA ASN A 575 -12.88 -26.44 -12.76
C ASN A 575 -14.40 -26.62 -12.72
N HIS A 576 -15.20 -25.63 -12.41
CA HIS A 576 -16.66 -25.74 -12.40
C HIS A 576 -17.40 -24.39 -12.38
N LEU A 577 -18.60 -24.39 -12.92
CA LEU A 577 -19.54 -23.27 -12.80
C LEU A 577 -20.08 -23.14 -11.36
N PRO A 578 -20.44 -21.90 -10.89
CA PRO A 578 -21.01 -21.72 -9.57
C PRO A 578 -22.30 -22.51 -9.37
N ALA A 579 -22.46 -23.10 -8.17
CA ALA A 579 -23.54 -24.04 -7.87
C ALA A 579 -24.74 -23.39 -7.19
N ASP A 580 -24.55 -22.26 -6.50
CA ASP A 580 -25.57 -21.65 -5.66
C ASP A 580 -25.40 -20.11 -5.58
N VAL A 581 -26.37 -19.46 -4.94
CA VAL A 581 -26.40 -18.00 -4.69
C VAL A 581 -26.19 -17.69 -3.21
N PRO A 582 -25.52 -16.56 -2.87
CA PRO A 582 -25.39 -16.13 -1.47
C PRO A 582 -26.70 -15.61 -0.89
N GLY A 583 -26.75 -15.49 0.44
CA GLY A 583 -27.83 -14.87 1.19
C GLY A 583 -29.08 -15.71 1.32
N LEU A 584 -29.98 -15.28 2.22
CA LEU A 584 -31.16 -16.03 2.62
C LEU A 584 -32.42 -15.68 1.81
N ASN A 585 -32.62 -14.40 1.48
CA ASN A 585 -33.88 -13.95 0.88
C ASN A 585 -34.15 -14.59 -0.47
N ASP A 586 -35.29 -15.26 -0.62
CA ASP A 586 -35.71 -15.93 -1.87
C ASP A 586 -34.63 -16.86 -2.48
N PHE A 587 -33.72 -17.41 -1.66
CA PHE A 587 -32.53 -18.12 -2.18
C PHE A 587 -32.88 -19.31 -3.07
N GLU A 588 -33.96 -20.08 -2.77
CA GLU A 588 -34.41 -21.20 -3.62
C GLU A 588 -34.82 -20.72 -5.01
N LYS A 589 -35.55 -19.61 -5.10
CA LYS A 589 -35.93 -19.02 -6.38
C LYS A 589 -34.72 -18.51 -7.15
N ARG A 590 -33.80 -17.81 -6.47
CA ARG A 590 -32.54 -17.30 -7.07
C ARG A 590 -31.63 -18.44 -7.50
N ARG A 591 -31.52 -19.52 -6.70
CA ARG A 591 -30.82 -20.76 -7.05
C ARG A 591 -31.40 -21.40 -8.32
N GLY A 592 -32.75 -21.47 -8.42
CA GLY A 592 -33.42 -21.95 -9.61
C GLY A 592 -33.12 -21.12 -10.86
N GLN A 593 -33.02 -19.79 -10.69
CA GLN A 593 -32.62 -18.89 -11.78
C GLN A 593 -31.14 -19.06 -12.17
N LEU A 594 -30.23 -19.22 -11.20
CA LEU A 594 -28.82 -19.50 -11.45
C LEU A 594 -28.67 -20.80 -12.25
N LYS A 595 -29.31 -21.91 -11.80
CA LYS A 595 -29.30 -23.19 -12.51
C LYS A 595 -29.84 -23.07 -13.93
N LYS A 596 -30.87 -22.24 -14.14
CA LYS A 596 -31.38 -21.98 -15.51
C LYS A 596 -30.38 -21.23 -16.36
N LEU A 597 -29.57 -20.30 -15.81
CA LEU A 597 -28.53 -19.59 -16.55
C LEU A 597 -27.35 -20.51 -16.88
N THR A 598 -26.87 -21.26 -15.91
CA THR A 598 -25.75 -22.22 -16.15
C THR A 598 -26.12 -23.30 -17.15
N SER A 599 -27.37 -23.80 -17.12
CA SER A 599 -27.83 -24.79 -18.10
C SER A 599 -27.93 -24.28 -19.56
N GLN A 600 -27.87 -22.97 -19.77
CA GLN A 600 -27.80 -22.38 -21.12
C GLN A 600 -26.38 -22.39 -21.71
N ILE A 601 -25.37 -22.71 -20.90
CA ILE A 601 -23.97 -22.78 -21.30
C ILE A 601 -23.73 -24.21 -21.84
N SER A 602 -23.76 -24.37 -23.14
CA SER A 602 -23.56 -25.68 -23.78
C SER A 602 -22.06 -25.95 -23.89
N LEU A 603 -21.44 -26.33 -22.78
CA LEU A 603 -20.02 -26.70 -22.72
C LEU A 603 -19.78 -27.97 -23.58
N GLN A 604 -18.73 -27.93 -24.38
CA GLN A 604 -18.27 -29.04 -25.22
C GLN A 604 -16.81 -29.33 -24.88
N PHE A 605 -16.54 -30.59 -24.60
CA PHE A 605 -15.19 -31.06 -24.27
C PHE A 605 -14.25 -30.86 -25.46
N GLN A 606 -13.06 -30.34 -25.17
CA GLN A 606 -11.94 -30.20 -26.09
C GLN A 606 -10.80 -31.10 -25.60
N GLU A 607 -10.29 -31.93 -26.48
CA GLU A 607 -9.17 -32.80 -26.12
C GLU A 607 -7.86 -32.01 -26.10
N MET A 608 -7.27 -31.85 -24.89
CA MET A 608 -6.00 -31.18 -24.69
C MET A 608 -5.04 -32.06 -23.90
N ARG A 609 -3.73 -32.00 -24.24
CA ARG A 609 -2.68 -32.70 -23.47
C ARG A 609 -2.45 -32.14 -22.08
N ALA A 610 -2.80 -30.86 -21.87
CA ALA A 610 -2.48 -30.10 -20.65
C ALA A 610 -3.55 -30.19 -19.55
N GLY A 611 -4.73 -30.74 -19.82
CA GLY A 611 -5.82 -30.84 -18.86
C GLY A 611 -7.21 -30.77 -19.49
N LYS A 612 -8.24 -30.71 -18.63
CA LYS A 612 -9.64 -30.60 -19.07
C LYS A 612 -9.95 -29.20 -19.58
N VAL A 613 -10.45 -29.07 -20.77
CA VAL A 613 -11.01 -27.83 -21.34
C VAL A 613 -12.40 -28.13 -21.89
N GLU A 614 -13.39 -27.37 -21.44
CA GLU A 614 -14.72 -27.33 -22.00
C GLU A 614 -15.05 -25.96 -22.54
N GLU A 615 -15.49 -25.83 -23.78
CA GLU A 615 -15.79 -24.56 -24.44
C GLU A 615 -17.27 -24.42 -24.76
N ALA A 616 -17.85 -23.27 -24.51
CA ALA A 616 -19.15 -22.88 -25.06
C ALA A 616 -19.02 -21.53 -25.80
N LYS A 617 -19.49 -21.49 -27.03
CA LYS A 617 -19.68 -20.22 -27.75
C LYS A 617 -20.96 -19.54 -27.24
N LEU A 618 -20.85 -18.30 -26.83
CA LEU A 618 -21.97 -17.52 -26.32
C LEU A 618 -22.04 -16.13 -27.01
N GLY A 619 -22.91 -16.02 -28.00
CA GLY A 619 -22.98 -14.81 -28.83
C GLY A 619 -21.70 -14.62 -29.66
N LYS A 620 -20.97 -13.51 -29.40
CA LYS A 620 -19.70 -13.22 -30.09
C LYS A 620 -18.46 -13.72 -29.33
N GLY A 621 -18.60 -14.09 -28.06
CA GLY A 621 -17.50 -14.53 -27.20
C GLY A 621 -17.59 -15.97 -26.77
N LYS A 622 -16.85 -16.32 -25.73
CA LYS A 622 -16.63 -17.68 -25.28
C LYS A 622 -16.74 -17.79 -23.76
N VAL A 623 -17.20 -18.93 -23.31
CA VAL A 623 -17.15 -19.36 -21.90
C VAL A 623 -16.35 -20.66 -21.87
N PHE A 624 -15.39 -20.71 -20.96
CA PHE A 624 -14.61 -21.92 -20.72
C PHE A 624 -14.86 -22.43 -19.29
N ASP A 625 -14.76 -23.75 -19.13
CA ASP A 625 -14.72 -24.44 -17.85
C ASP A 625 -13.58 -25.46 -17.88
N GLY A 626 -12.76 -25.52 -16.84
CA GLY A 626 -11.70 -26.51 -16.76
C GLY A 626 -10.44 -26.07 -16.07
N ASP A 627 -9.37 -26.81 -16.31
CA ASP A 627 -8.05 -26.55 -15.77
C ASP A 627 -7.50 -25.20 -16.25
N LEU A 628 -7.10 -24.36 -15.31
CA LEU A 628 -6.69 -22.96 -15.60
C LEU A 628 -5.62 -22.88 -16.69
N TRP A 629 -4.57 -23.70 -16.59
CA TRP A 629 -3.44 -23.66 -17.53
C TRP A 629 -3.83 -24.11 -18.92
N ALA A 630 -4.59 -25.19 -18.98
CA ALA A 630 -5.09 -25.71 -20.25
C ALA A 630 -5.98 -24.69 -20.93
N VAL A 631 -6.86 -24.02 -20.15
CA VAL A 631 -7.79 -23.03 -20.69
C VAL A 631 -7.06 -21.75 -21.11
N LEU A 632 -6.16 -21.20 -20.31
CA LEU A 632 -5.40 -19.99 -20.66
C LEU A 632 -4.58 -20.21 -21.94
N SER A 633 -3.91 -21.37 -22.05
CA SER A 633 -3.17 -21.73 -23.25
C SER A 633 -4.08 -21.88 -24.48
N PHE A 634 -5.23 -22.54 -24.33
CA PHE A 634 -6.20 -22.74 -25.43
C PHE A 634 -6.85 -21.39 -25.85
N ALA A 635 -7.04 -20.47 -24.90
CA ALA A 635 -7.59 -19.14 -25.14
C ALA A 635 -6.56 -18.13 -25.66
N GLU A 636 -5.31 -18.56 -25.89
CA GLU A 636 -4.20 -17.73 -26.36
C GLU A 636 -3.92 -16.50 -25.45
N ILE A 637 -4.03 -16.70 -24.14
CA ILE A 637 -3.63 -15.70 -23.15
C ILE A 637 -2.17 -15.95 -22.80
N TRP A 638 -1.30 -15.05 -23.25
CA TRP A 638 0.14 -15.20 -23.13
C TRP A 638 0.66 -14.63 -21.80
N ARG A 639 1.63 -15.33 -21.22
CA ARG A 639 2.36 -14.97 -20.01
C ARG A 639 3.70 -14.30 -20.33
N GLU A 640 4.34 -13.72 -19.35
CA GLU A 640 5.72 -13.24 -19.44
C GLU A 640 6.69 -14.35 -19.03
N PRO A 641 7.43 -14.93 -19.99
CA PRO A 641 8.33 -16.05 -19.70
C PRO A 641 9.52 -15.72 -18.80
N MET A 642 9.82 -14.44 -18.56
CA MET A 642 10.93 -14.04 -17.69
C MET A 642 10.79 -14.55 -16.25
N ILE A 643 9.58 -14.90 -15.82
CA ILE A 643 9.35 -15.51 -14.50
C ILE A 643 10.06 -16.87 -14.35
N ASP A 644 10.23 -17.62 -15.45
CA ASP A 644 10.95 -18.90 -15.44
C ASP A 644 12.45 -18.73 -15.12
N ALA A 645 12.97 -17.53 -15.32
CA ALA A 645 14.31 -17.12 -14.92
C ALA A 645 14.37 -16.56 -13.49
N GLY A 646 13.25 -16.57 -12.76
CA GLY A 646 13.11 -16.03 -11.42
C GLY A 646 13.03 -14.50 -11.36
N LEU A 647 12.70 -13.85 -12.47
CA LEU A 647 12.53 -12.41 -12.57
C LEU A 647 11.06 -12.04 -12.41
N SER A 648 10.74 -11.26 -11.39
CA SER A 648 9.40 -10.71 -11.16
C SER A 648 9.22 -9.40 -11.93
N PHE A 649 7.97 -9.08 -12.31
CA PHE A 649 7.71 -7.90 -13.13
C PHE A 649 6.36 -7.23 -12.84
N VAL A 650 6.29 -5.94 -13.20
CA VAL A 650 5.04 -5.19 -13.43
C VAL A 650 5.14 -4.51 -14.79
N ARG A 651 4.05 -4.52 -15.55
CA ARG A 651 4.00 -3.95 -16.89
C ARG A 651 3.01 -2.78 -16.96
N ARG A 652 3.42 -1.71 -17.66
CA ARG A 652 2.57 -0.56 -17.98
C ARG A 652 2.68 -0.25 -19.46
N SER A 653 1.54 0.05 -20.10
CA SER A 653 1.50 0.44 -21.51
C SER A 653 1.66 1.95 -21.67
N PHE A 654 2.33 2.36 -22.73
CA PHE A 654 2.35 3.73 -23.24
C PHE A 654 2.11 3.75 -24.76
N ASP A 655 1.94 4.93 -25.34
CA ASP A 655 1.74 5.02 -26.78
C ASP A 655 3.01 4.55 -27.53
N GLY A 656 2.91 3.37 -28.11
CA GLY A 656 3.99 2.72 -28.87
C GLY A 656 4.81 1.67 -28.12
N GLY A 657 4.41 1.20 -26.94
CA GLY A 657 5.11 0.13 -26.25
C GLY A 657 4.76 -0.11 -24.80
N TRP A 658 5.69 -0.70 -24.08
CA TRP A 658 5.54 -1.06 -22.67
C TRP A 658 6.76 -0.65 -21.83
N ASN A 659 6.51 -0.26 -20.59
CA ASN A 659 7.51 -0.19 -19.54
C ASN A 659 7.33 -1.39 -18.63
N TYR A 660 8.40 -2.13 -18.38
CA TYR A 660 8.48 -3.19 -17.39
C TYR A 660 9.34 -2.69 -16.23
N PHE A 661 8.85 -2.77 -15.01
CA PHE A 661 9.70 -2.84 -13.84
C PHE A 661 10.03 -4.31 -13.62
N ILE A 662 11.31 -4.66 -13.59
CA ILE A 662 11.80 -6.04 -13.46
C ILE A 662 12.71 -6.10 -12.24
N ALA A 663 12.46 -7.06 -11.33
CA ALA A 663 13.27 -7.28 -10.14
C ALA A 663 13.78 -8.72 -10.10
N ASN A 664 15.07 -8.87 -9.81
CA ASN A 664 15.69 -10.16 -9.52
C ASN A 664 15.50 -10.47 -8.02
N ARG A 665 14.49 -11.27 -7.68
CA ARG A 665 14.19 -11.67 -6.30
C ARG A 665 14.95 -12.93 -5.85
N ASN A 666 15.81 -13.48 -6.71
CA ASN A 666 16.64 -14.64 -6.38
C ASN A 666 17.84 -14.24 -5.51
N ALA A 667 18.38 -15.21 -4.78
CA ALA A 667 19.65 -15.06 -4.07
C ALA A 667 20.89 -15.10 -5.00
N THR A 668 20.71 -15.29 -6.30
CA THR A 668 21.78 -15.41 -7.30
C THR A 668 21.62 -14.36 -8.40
N ASN A 669 22.77 -13.98 -8.96
CA ASN A 669 22.81 -13.08 -10.11
C ASN A 669 22.16 -13.75 -11.34
N PHE A 670 21.48 -12.95 -12.14
CA PHE A 670 20.95 -13.34 -13.45
C PHE A 670 21.80 -12.68 -14.54
N ASP A 671 22.28 -13.47 -15.50
CA ASP A 671 22.90 -13.00 -16.74
C ASP A 671 22.43 -13.87 -17.90
N GLY A 672 21.57 -13.34 -18.74
CA GLY A 672 20.98 -14.15 -19.79
C GLY A 672 19.94 -13.42 -20.65
N TRP A 673 19.42 -14.19 -21.61
CA TRP A 673 18.38 -13.75 -22.52
C TRP A 673 17.00 -14.07 -21.98
N VAL A 674 16.13 -13.08 -21.91
CA VAL A 674 14.72 -13.24 -21.53
C VAL A 674 13.79 -12.95 -22.69
N VAL A 675 12.76 -13.79 -22.83
CA VAL A 675 11.70 -13.61 -23.82
C VAL A 675 10.65 -12.68 -23.24
N LEU A 676 10.18 -11.70 -24.05
CA LEU A 676 9.05 -10.84 -23.71
C LEU A 676 7.75 -11.46 -24.22
N GLY A 677 6.72 -11.48 -23.42
CA GLY A 677 5.37 -11.95 -23.78
C GLY A 677 4.57 -10.98 -24.66
N GLN A 678 5.13 -9.81 -24.96
CA GLN A 678 4.51 -8.80 -25.81
C GLN A 678 5.44 -8.46 -26.99
N ASP A 679 4.84 -8.01 -28.10
CA ASP A 679 5.58 -7.64 -29.29
C ASP A 679 6.51 -6.45 -29.04
N ALA A 680 7.72 -6.50 -29.58
CA ALA A 680 8.65 -5.39 -29.56
C ALA A 680 9.56 -5.43 -30.79
N LYS A 681 10.05 -4.24 -31.21
CA LYS A 681 11.06 -4.07 -32.27
C LYS A 681 12.40 -3.63 -31.72
N SER A 682 12.41 -3.02 -30.55
CA SER A 682 13.61 -2.61 -29.83
C SER A 682 13.29 -2.40 -28.35
N ALA A 683 14.33 -2.36 -27.51
CA ALA A 683 14.18 -2.12 -26.09
C ALA A 683 15.34 -1.23 -25.56
N VAL A 684 15.05 -0.54 -24.47
CA VAL A 684 15.99 0.32 -23.72
C VAL A 684 15.99 -0.15 -22.27
N VAL A 685 17.19 -0.32 -21.73
CA VAL A 685 17.43 -0.54 -20.29
C VAL A 685 17.59 0.82 -19.63
N LEU A 686 16.89 1.05 -18.52
CA LEU A 686 17.05 2.21 -17.65
C LEU A 686 17.31 1.68 -16.24
N ASP A 687 18.46 2.03 -15.67
CA ASP A 687 18.83 1.63 -14.30
C ASP A 687 18.37 2.69 -13.30
N PRO A 688 17.38 2.39 -12.44
CA PRO A 688 16.86 3.37 -11.50
C PRO A 688 17.84 3.71 -10.37
N MET A 689 18.84 2.87 -10.08
CA MET A 689 19.84 3.14 -9.06
C MET A 689 20.83 4.21 -9.52
N THR A 690 21.35 4.07 -10.73
CA THR A 690 22.37 5.00 -11.25
C THR A 690 21.80 6.12 -12.13
N GLY A 691 20.58 5.96 -12.65
CA GLY A 691 19.99 6.86 -13.64
C GLY A 691 20.52 6.66 -15.07
N ASN A 692 21.40 5.70 -15.29
CA ASN A 692 21.94 5.39 -16.62
C ASN A 692 20.88 4.73 -17.51
N SER A 693 21.02 4.88 -18.82
CA SER A 693 20.17 4.25 -19.83
C SER A 693 20.96 3.88 -21.07
N GLY A 694 20.47 2.87 -21.79
CA GLY A 694 21.09 2.45 -23.05
C GLY A 694 20.23 1.43 -23.81
N LEU A 695 20.54 1.20 -25.07
CA LEU A 695 19.86 0.21 -25.90
C LEU A 695 20.14 -1.19 -25.36
N ALA A 696 19.07 -1.96 -25.09
CA ALA A 696 19.21 -3.36 -24.76
C ALA A 696 19.77 -4.16 -25.97
N MET A 697 20.61 -5.14 -25.71
CA MET A 697 20.86 -6.18 -26.71
C MET A 697 19.54 -6.88 -26.98
N PHE A 698 19.14 -6.93 -28.25
CA PHE A 698 17.80 -7.33 -28.68
C PHE A 698 17.88 -8.28 -29.88
N LYS A 699 17.07 -9.32 -29.88
CA LYS A 699 16.89 -10.22 -31.03
C LYS A 699 15.48 -10.79 -31.05
N ILE A 700 15.09 -11.33 -32.21
CA ILE A 700 13.86 -12.14 -32.32
C ILE A 700 14.28 -13.62 -32.29
N THR A 701 13.72 -14.35 -31.34
CA THR A 701 13.97 -15.78 -31.17
C THR A 701 12.65 -16.55 -31.33
N ARG A 702 12.52 -17.40 -32.37
CA ARG A 702 11.29 -18.15 -32.63
C ARG A 702 10.03 -17.26 -32.65
N GLU A 703 10.13 -16.10 -33.33
CA GLU A 703 9.08 -15.09 -33.49
C GLU A 703 8.83 -14.21 -32.23
N TRP A 704 9.52 -14.45 -31.10
CA TRP A 704 9.37 -13.69 -29.88
C TRP A 704 10.51 -12.69 -29.66
N PRO A 705 10.19 -11.45 -29.23
CA PRO A 705 11.19 -10.50 -28.79
C PRO A 705 11.98 -11.03 -27.60
N THR A 706 13.29 -10.89 -27.65
CA THR A 706 14.19 -11.42 -26.63
C THR A 706 15.25 -10.37 -26.30
N VAL A 707 15.46 -10.11 -25.03
CA VAL A 707 16.42 -9.08 -24.55
C VAL A 707 17.44 -9.71 -23.61
N GLN A 708 18.67 -9.23 -23.66
CA GLN A 708 19.71 -9.56 -22.69
C GLN A 708 19.50 -8.72 -21.42
N LEU A 709 19.56 -9.35 -20.26
CA LEU A 709 19.59 -8.67 -18.95
C LEU A 709 20.74 -9.21 -18.11
N GLN A 710 21.38 -8.31 -17.37
CA GLN A 710 22.33 -8.62 -16.30
C GLN A 710 21.81 -7.96 -15.03
N LEU A 711 21.41 -8.75 -14.04
CA LEU A 711 20.85 -8.27 -12.78
C LEU A 711 21.49 -9.02 -11.60
N ALA A 712 22.16 -8.33 -10.72
CA ALA A 712 22.62 -8.92 -9.48
C ALA A 712 21.45 -9.40 -8.59
N ALA A 713 21.73 -10.22 -7.60
CA ALA A 713 20.75 -10.59 -6.58
C ALA A 713 20.19 -9.33 -5.89
N GLY A 714 18.86 -9.19 -5.83
CA GLY A 714 18.18 -8.03 -5.28
C GLY A 714 18.19 -6.76 -6.17
N GLU A 715 18.77 -6.81 -7.36
CA GLU A 715 18.75 -5.68 -8.29
C GLU A 715 17.45 -5.61 -9.10
N SER A 716 17.10 -4.41 -9.53
CA SER A 716 15.92 -4.15 -10.35
C SER A 716 16.23 -3.12 -11.45
N VAL A 717 15.49 -3.22 -12.53
CA VAL A 717 15.69 -2.41 -13.74
C VAL A 717 14.34 -2.06 -14.37
N ILE A 718 14.30 -0.96 -15.11
CA ILE A 718 13.22 -0.64 -16.03
C ILE A 718 13.63 -1.08 -17.44
N LEU A 719 12.77 -1.87 -18.08
CA LEU A 719 12.90 -2.19 -19.49
C LEU A 719 11.77 -1.48 -20.26
N ARG A 720 12.13 -0.59 -21.17
CA ARG A 720 11.20 0.11 -22.06
C ARG A 720 11.23 -0.52 -23.44
N ALA A 721 10.17 -1.23 -23.81
CA ALA A 721 10.04 -1.95 -25.09
C ALA A 721 9.18 -1.14 -26.08
N PHE A 722 9.58 -1.05 -27.34
CA PHE A 722 8.93 -0.29 -28.40
C PHE A 722 8.40 -1.21 -29.49
N THR A 723 7.11 -1.08 -29.85
CA THR A 723 6.45 -1.90 -30.87
C THR A 723 6.47 -1.31 -32.27
N ASN A 724 6.55 0.02 -32.35
CA ASN A 724 6.32 0.77 -33.57
C ASN A 724 7.61 1.22 -34.27
N ARG A 725 8.76 1.18 -33.60
CA ARG A 725 10.02 1.72 -34.13
C ARG A 725 11.25 1.01 -33.54
N GLU A 726 12.36 1.13 -34.26
CA GLU A 726 13.70 0.82 -33.76
C GLU A 726 14.30 2.10 -33.15
N ILE A 727 14.85 1.98 -31.95
CA ILE A 727 15.52 3.07 -31.25
C ILE A 727 17.01 3.06 -31.60
N LYS A 728 17.59 4.25 -31.71
CA LYS A 728 19.03 4.45 -31.92
C LYS A 728 19.65 5.19 -30.75
N GLY A 729 20.83 4.77 -30.32
CA GLY A 729 21.52 5.39 -29.19
C GLY A 729 22.72 4.55 -28.73
N PRO A 730 23.36 4.92 -27.63
CA PRO A 730 24.38 4.10 -27.01
C PRO A 730 23.82 2.77 -26.54
N VAL A 731 24.56 1.71 -26.73
CA VAL A 731 24.24 0.38 -26.24
C VAL A 731 24.42 0.37 -24.72
N TRP A 732 23.56 -0.36 -24.00
CA TRP A 732 23.70 -0.60 -22.57
C TRP A 732 25.03 -1.30 -22.29
N ASN A 733 25.71 -0.91 -21.23
CA ASN A 733 26.99 -1.47 -20.86
C ASN A 733 26.83 -2.84 -20.22
N TYR A 734 26.81 -3.90 -21.03
CA TYR A 734 26.97 -5.27 -20.52
C TYR A 734 28.44 -5.55 -20.29
N TRP A 735 28.76 -6.28 -19.25
CA TRP A 735 30.15 -6.56 -18.91
C TRP A 735 30.37 -7.97 -18.39
N GLN A 736 31.55 -8.45 -18.57
CA GLN A 736 32.00 -9.76 -18.11
C GLN A 736 33.36 -9.63 -17.42
N THR A 737 33.48 -10.26 -16.24
CA THR A 737 34.78 -10.33 -15.54
C THR A 737 35.70 -11.30 -16.24
N LYS A 738 36.99 -10.94 -16.27
CA LYS A 738 38.05 -11.78 -16.86
C LYS A 738 39.18 -11.98 -15.85
N GLY A 739 39.42 -13.22 -15.48
CA GLY A 739 40.47 -13.56 -14.50
C GLY A 739 39.95 -13.64 -13.06
N GLN A 740 40.87 -13.69 -12.11
CA GLN A 740 40.58 -13.82 -10.70
C GLN A 740 40.52 -12.44 -10.02
N PRO A 741 39.73 -12.27 -8.96
CA PRO A 741 39.77 -11.07 -8.13
C PRO A 741 41.16 -10.87 -7.52
N VAL A 742 41.66 -9.64 -7.55
CA VAL A 742 42.90 -9.23 -6.90
C VAL A 742 42.57 -8.32 -5.75
N GLU A 743 42.99 -8.70 -4.53
CA GLU A 743 42.76 -7.91 -3.33
C GLU A 743 43.59 -6.62 -3.34
N ILE A 744 42.97 -5.50 -2.97
CA ILE A 744 43.64 -4.23 -2.77
C ILE A 744 44.34 -4.28 -1.39
N ASN A 745 45.60 -4.56 -1.39
CA ASN A 745 46.43 -4.66 -0.19
C ASN A 745 47.16 -3.35 0.10
N GLY A 746 47.36 -3.04 1.39
CA GLY A 746 48.07 -1.86 1.83
C GLY A 746 47.58 -1.34 3.17
N THR A 747 47.93 -0.11 3.48
CA THR A 747 47.52 0.55 4.72
C THR A 747 46.35 1.48 4.41
N TRP A 748 45.23 1.21 5.02
CA TRP A 748 44.02 2.06 4.97
C TRP A 748 44.11 3.15 6.04
N ASP A 749 43.89 4.39 5.66
CA ASP A 749 43.65 5.51 6.56
C ASP A 749 42.14 5.64 6.82
N VAL A 750 41.76 5.46 8.09
CA VAL A 750 40.33 5.47 8.51
C VAL A 750 40.06 6.72 9.33
N LYS A 751 39.10 7.53 8.90
CA LYS A 751 38.67 8.75 9.57
C LYS A 751 37.18 8.79 9.78
N PHE A 752 36.74 9.00 11.01
CA PHE A 752 35.33 9.21 11.32
C PHE A 752 34.95 10.66 11.00
N ILE A 753 33.95 10.86 10.15
CA ILE A 753 33.66 12.19 9.57
C ILE A 753 32.37 12.84 10.10
N THR A 754 31.33 12.04 10.36
CA THR A 754 30.04 12.53 10.92
C THR A 754 29.35 11.42 11.70
N GLY A 755 28.63 11.79 12.78
CA GLY A 755 27.90 10.84 13.63
C GLY A 755 28.05 11.16 15.11
N GLY A 756 27.79 10.16 15.97
CA GLY A 756 27.83 10.33 17.41
C GLY A 756 27.84 9.03 18.20
N PRO A 757 27.95 9.09 19.55
CA PRO A 757 27.88 10.28 20.42
C PRO A 757 29.10 11.20 20.34
N SER A 758 30.28 10.67 20.01
CA SER A 758 31.51 11.41 19.75
C SER A 758 32.24 10.76 18.56
N LEU A 759 33.00 11.54 17.80
CA LEU A 759 33.82 10.99 16.73
C LEU A 759 34.99 10.20 17.33
N PRO A 760 35.13 8.88 17.01
CA PRO A 760 36.29 8.11 17.41
C PRO A 760 37.60 8.64 16.80
N THR A 761 38.74 8.30 17.41
CA THR A 761 40.04 8.60 16.86
C THR A 761 40.27 7.82 15.57
N GLY A 762 40.69 8.51 14.52
CA GLY A 762 41.10 7.88 13.28
C GLY A 762 42.32 7.00 13.47
N LEU A 763 42.49 6.00 12.58
CA LEU A 763 43.64 5.06 12.67
C LEU A 763 44.08 4.61 11.28
N GLN A 764 45.29 4.09 11.23
CA GLN A 764 45.81 3.36 10.08
C GLN A 764 45.78 1.86 10.35
N THR A 765 45.33 1.08 9.39
CA THR A 765 45.23 -0.38 9.51
C THR A 765 45.53 -1.07 8.19
N ALA A 766 46.23 -2.20 8.25
CA ALA A 766 46.42 -3.09 7.12
C ALA A 766 45.30 -4.13 6.97
N LYS A 767 44.40 -4.24 7.96
CA LYS A 767 43.32 -5.22 7.98
C LYS A 767 41.99 -4.52 8.23
N LEU A 768 41.06 -4.67 7.29
CA LEU A 768 39.71 -4.20 7.43
C LEU A 768 38.95 -5.05 8.45
N ASN A 769 38.27 -4.41 9.39
CA ASN A 769 37.51 -5.05 10.46
C ASN A 769 36.38 -4.09 10.89
N SER A 770 35.41 -4.65 11.62
CA SER A 770 34.37 -3.88 12.28
C SER A 770 34.93 -2.81 13.22
N TRP A 771 34.35 -1.61 13.24
CA TRP A 771 34.71 -0.52 14.17
C TRP A 771 34.65 -0.96 15.63
N THR A 772 33.76 -1.91 15.94
CA THR A 772 33.58 -2.47 17.29
C THR A 772 34.84 -3.13 17.85
N THR A 773 35.79 -3.47 16.98
CA THR A 773 37.09 -4.07 17.34
C THR A 773 38.24 -3.07 17.40
N PHE A 774 38.01 -1.79 17.11
CA PHE A 774 39.06 -0.77 17.08
C PHE A 774 39.56 -0.44 18.51
N PRO A 775 40.79 0.01 18.68
CA PRO A 775 41.37 0.33 19.99
C PRO A 775 40.60 1.43 20.75
N ASP A 776 40.04 2.41 20.05
CA ASP A 776 39.21 3.45 20.64
C ASP A 776 37.81 2.88 20.98
N THR A 777 37.53 2.73 22.29
CA THR A 777 36.25 2.21 22.78
C THR A 777 35.04 3.08 22.38
N ASN A 778 35.25 4.36 22.03
CA ASN A 778 34.17 5.21 21.50
C ASN A 778 33.60 4.65 20.18
N ALA A 779 34.41 3.91 19.41
CA ALA A 779 33.96 3.27 18.18
C ALA A 779 32.89 2.20 18.41
N GLN A 780 32.81 1.60 19.61
CA GLN A 780 31.78 0.63 19.97
C GLN A 780 30.40 1.26 20.21
N ALA A 781 30.35 2.56 20.49
CA ALA A 781 29.11 3.30 20.68
C ALA A 781 28.78 4.18 19.46
N PHE A 782 29.66 4.24 18.48
CA PHE A 782 29.54 5.16 17.35
C PHE A 782 28.52 4.66 16.33
N ALA A 783 27.69 5.59 15.86
CA ALA A 783 26.89 5.45 14.67
C ALA A 783 27.06 6.70 13.79
N GLY A 784 27.30 6.49 12.51
CA GLY A 784 27.61 7.56 11.57
C GLY A 784 28.41 7.07 10.38
N THR A 785 29.23 7.94 9.81
CA THR A 785 30.01 7.69 8.61
C THR A 785 31.51 7.81 8.87
N ALA A 786 32.27 6.85 8.34
CA ALA A 786 33.73 6.91 8.30
C ALA A 786 34.25 6.82 6.85
N SER A 787 35.30 7.59 6.54
CA SER A 787 36.03 7.53 5.28
C SER A 787 37.21 6.58 5.43
N TYR A 788 37.36 5.71 4.45
CA TYR A 788 38.47 4.79 4.27
C TYR A 788 39.23 5.19 3.01
N SER A 789 40.51 5.49 3.12
CA SER A 789 41.33 5.81 1.96
C SER A 789 42.58 4.96 1.86
N ILE A 790 42.91 4.56 0.62
CA ILE A 790 44.10 3.77 0.34
C ILE A 790 44.72 4.21 -1.01
N THR A 791 46.03 4.16 -1.06
CA THR A 791 46.79 4.30 -2.33
C THR A 791 47.29 2.94 -2.74
N PHE A 792 47.06 2.55 -4.01
CA PHE A 792 47.44 1.24 -4.53
C PHE A 792 47.82 1.28 -6.00
N ASP A 793 48.51 0.27 -6.46
CA ASP A 793 48.86 0.07 -7.86
C ASP A 793 47.86 -0.85 -8.56
N ALA A 794 47.60 -0.61 -9.86
CA ALA A 794 46.69 -1.46 -10.60
C ALA A 794 47.21 -2.91 -10.69
N PRO A 795 46.28 -3.89 -10.69
CA PRO A 795 46.65 -5.29 -10.91
C PRO A 795 47.50 -5.48 -12.18
N PRO A 796 48.41 -6.48 -12.22
CA PRO A 796 49.20 -6.77 -13.44
C PRO A 796 48.29 -7.10 -14.63
N GLY A 797 48.56 -6.51 -15.76
CA GLY A 797 47.75 -6.62 -17.00
C GLY A 797 46.87 -5.39 -17.18
N SER A 798 46.81 -4.85 -18.39
CA SER A 798 45.98 -3.66 -18.69
C SER A 798 44.55 -4.07 -18.98
N SER A 799 43.60 -3.55 -18.23
CA SER A 799 42.18 -3.52 -18.58
C SER A 799 41.69 -2.07 -18.54
N GLU A 800 40.79 -1.72 -19.42
CA GLU A 800 40.16 -0.39 -19.40
C GLU A 800 39.16 -0.27 -18.25
N ASN A 801 38.53 -1.39 -17.90
CA ASN A 801 37.49 -1.45 -16.85
C ASN A 801 37.79 -2.56 -15.85
N TYR A 802 37.37 -2.33 -14.62
CA TYR A 802 37.44 -3.30 -13.53
C TYR A 802 36.14 -3.32 -12.75
N ARG A 803 35.73 -4.49 -12.27
CA ARG A 803 34.75 -4.58 -11.21
C ARG A 803 35.47 -4.36 -9.88
N LEU A 804 35.12 -3.26 -9.21
CA LEU A 804 35.49 -3.02 -7.84
C LEU A 804 34.41 -3.67 -6.96
N ASP A 805 34.82 -4.56 -6.07
CA ASP A 805 33.97 -5.23 -5.10
C ASP A 805 34.48 -4.88 -3.70
N LEU A 806 33.63 -4.24 -2.90
CA LEU A 806 33.96 -3.81 -1.55
C LEU A 806 33.88 -4.94 -0.52
N GLY A 807 33.34 -6.12 -0.92
CA GLY A 807 33.09 -7.23 -0.02
C GLY A 807 32.00 -6.92 1.00
N ASP A 808 32.27 -7.16 2.26
CA ASP A 808 31.32 -6.91 3.35
C ASP A 808 31.35 -5.45 3.79
N VAL A 809 30.24 -4.75 3.58
CA VAL A 809 29.99 -3.34 3.95
C VAL A 809 28.80 -3.26 4.91
N ARG A 810 28.94 -2.43 5.96
CA ARG A 810 27.95 -2.30 7.03
C ARG A 810 27.58 -0.84 7.30
N GLN A 811 26.58 -0.18 6.56
CA GLN A 811 25.55 -0.80 5.71
C GLN A 811 25.49 -0.21 4.29
N SER A 812 26.00 1.00 4.08
CA SER A 812 26.03 1.67 2.78
C SER A 812 27.42 2.24 2.51
N ALA A 813 27.77 2.44 1.23
CA ALA A 813 29.09 2.95 0.84
C ALA A 813 29.00 3.93 -0.32
N ARG A 814 29.73 5.07 -0.21
CA ARG A 814 30.02 6.00 -1.32
C ARG A 814 31.41 5.73 -1.85
N VAL A 815 31.56 5.61 -3.15
CA VAL A 815 32.80 5.17 -3.79
C VAL A 815 33.38 6.27 -4.66
N LYS A 816 34.63 6.65 -4.38
CA LYS A 816 35.42 7.55 -5.25
C LYS A 816 36.74 6.89 -5.60
N LEU A 817 37.09 6.93 -6.87
CA LEU A 817 38.38 6.43 -7.35
C LEU A 817 39.06 7.50 -8.22
N ASN A 818 40.29 7.88 -7.87
CA ASN A 818 41.07 8.95 -8.57
C ASN A 818 40.26 10.28 -8.71
N GLY A 819 39.43 10.59 -7.71
CA GLY A 819 38.58 11.77 -7.68
C GLY A 819 37.26 11.65 -8.47
N LYS A 820 37.04 10.58 -9.22
CA LYS A 820 35.78 10.30 -9.91
C LYS A 820 34.82 9.63 -8.91
N ASP A 821 33.59 10.15 -8.81
CA ASP A 821 32.51 9.58 -8.02
C ASP A 821 31.84 8.44 -8.82
N TYR A 822 31.64 7.29 -8.17
CA TYR A 822 30.97 6.11 -8.73
C TYR A 822 29.63 5.83 -8.06
N GLY A 823 29.15 6.73 -7.20
CA GLY A 823 27.83 6.69 -6.58
C GLY A 823 27.80 6.04 -5.19
N THR A 824 26.58 5.84 -4.72
CA THR A 824 26.29 5.28 -3.41
C THR A 824 25.67 3.89 -3.55
N LEU A 825 26.31 2.90 -2.97
CA LEU A 825 25.85 1.51 -2.90
C LEU A 825 25.08 1.33 -1.59
N ILE A 826 23.78 1.03 -1.67
CA ILE A 826 22.90 0.92 -0.50
C ILE A 826 22.43 -0.51 -0.23
N THR A 827 22.76 -1.45 -1.10
CA THR A 827 22.38 -2.86 -1.01
C THR A 827 23.48 -3.77 -1.55
N PRO A 828 23.66 -4.99 -1.01
CA PRO A 828 24.52 -5.98 -1.62
C PRO A 828 24.03 -6.41 -3.03
N PRO A 829 24.95 -6.83 -3.89
CA PRO A 829 26.40 -6.83 -3.71
C PRO A 829 26.99 -5.42 -3.83
N PHE A 830 27.92 -5.06 -2.93
CA PHE A 830 28.55 -3.75 -2.94
C PHE A 830 29.64 -3.67 -4.02
N GLN A 831 29.20 -3.64 -5.27
CA GLN A 831 30.03 -3.73 -6.47
C GLN A 831 29.74 -2.56 -7.43
N VAL A 832 30.80 -2.08 -8.09
CA VAL A 832 30.68 -1.06 -9.13
C VAL A 832 31.71 -1.29 -10.22
N LEU A 833 31.32 -0.99 -11.47
CA LEU A 833 32.25 -0.97 -12.60
C LEU A 833 33.05 0.33 -12.56
N VAL A 834 34.38 0.23 -12.47
CA VAL A 834 35.27 1.36 -12.43
C VAL A 834 36.18 1.37 -13.65
N ASP A 835 36.47 2.56 -14.11
CA ASP A 835 37.40 2.86 -15.19
C ASP A 835 38.54 3.78 -14.69
N ASN A 836 39.40 4.25 -15.58
CA ASN A 836 40.38 5.29 -15.26
C ASN A 836 41.42 4.88 -14.19
N LEU A 837 41.77 3.57 -14.10
CA LEU A 837 42.90 3.15 -13.30
C LEU A 837 44.22 3.57 -13.93
N LYS A 838 45.08 4.16 -13.10
CA LYS A 838 46.50 4.42 -13.42
C LYS A 838 47.32 3.16 -13.15
N SER A 839 48.45 3.00 -13.82
CA SER A 839 49.35 1.88 -13.54
C SER A 839 49.83 1.86 -12.08
N THR A 840 50.03 3.04 -11.49
CA THR A 840 50.49 3.20 -10.10
C THR A 840 49.78 4.38 -9.43
N GLY A 841 49.72 4.35 -8.10
CA GLY A 841 49.28 5.48 -7.29
C GLY A 841 47.79 5.82 -7.42
N ASN A 842 46.94 4.83 -7.62
CA ASN A 842 45.47 5.00 -7.56
C ASN A 842 45.03 5.36 -6.16
N GLN A 843 44.12 6.29 -6.05
CA GLN A 843 43.51 6.68 -4.78
C GLN A 843 42.04 6.20 -4.73
N LEU A 844 41.76 5.23 -3.86
CA LEU A 844 40.41 4.79 -3.54
C LEU A 844 39.97 5.41 -2.23
N GLU A 845 38.80 6.02 -2.23
CA GLU A 845 38.10 6.53 -1.06
C GLU A 845 36.72 5.90 -0.98
N VAL A 846 36.38 5.32 0.19
CA VAL A 846 35.09 4.70 0.46
C VAL A 846 34.54 5.30 1.75
N GLU A 847 33.43 6.02 1.67
CA GLU A 847 32.71 6.47 2.86
C GLU A 847 31.68 5.40 3.22
N VAL A 848 31.73 4.87 4.44
CA VAL A 848 30.80 3.85 4.92
C VAL A 848 29.95 4.39 6.04
N THR A 849 28.62 4.20 5.92
CA THR A 849 27.65 4.63 6.92
C THR A 849 27.02 3.42 7.62
N SER A 850 27.01 3.43 8.95
CA SER A 850 26.40 2.40 9.79
C SER A 850 24.96 2.73 10.17
N VAL A 851 24.21 1.71 10.64
CA VAL A 851 22.93 1.90 11.37
C VAL A 851 23.18 2.44 12.78
N SER A 852 22.13 2.98 13.42
CA SER A 852 22.22 3.60 14.76
C SER A 852 22.17 2.61 15.94
N ALA A 853 22.17 1.30 15.68
CA ALA A 853 22.02 0.24 16.68
C ALA A 853 23.02 0.32 17.86
N ASN A 854 24.32 0.51 17.59
CA ASN A 854 25.33 0.61 18.64
C ASN A 854 25.19 1.86 19.50
N ARG A 855 24.74 2.96 18.91
CA ARG A 855 24.53 4.23 19.60
C ARG A 855 23.32 4.16 20.54
N ILE A 856 22.20 3.58 20.12
CA ILE A 856 21.04 3.42 20.99
C ILE A 856 21.30 2.41 22.10
N ARG A 857 22.04 1.34 21.79
CA ARG A 857 22.51 0.37 22.80
C ARG A 857 23.33 1.07 23.91
N ASP A 858 24.26 1.91 23.54
CA ASP A 858 25.10 2.62 24.50
C ASP A 858 24.29 3.64 25.32
N LEU A 859 23.33 4.35 24.68
CA LEU A 859 22.44 5.26 25.38
C LEU A 859 21.58 4.54 26.43
N ASP A 860 21.02 3.39 26.10
CA ASP A 860 20.24 2.56 27.05
C ASP A 860 21.10 2.00 28.17
N ARG A 861 22.33 1.56 27.88
CA ARG A 861 23.27 1.08 28.91
C ARG A 861 23.65 2.14 29.92
N ARG A 862 23.75 3.39 29.49
CA ARG A 862 24.03 4.53 30.37
C ARG A 862 22.80 5.06 31.09
N GLY A 863 21.60 4.52 30.81
CA GLY A 863 20.34 4.99 31.38
C GLY A 863 19.96 6.41 30.96
N GLY A 864 20.28 6.79 29.72
CA GLY A 864 19.96 8.11 29.17
C GLY A 864 18.45 8.37 29.13
N PRO A 865 17.99 9.57 29.49
CA PRO A 865 16.55 9.89 29.61
C PRO A 865 15.94 10.24 28.25
N TRP A 866 15.86 9.29 27.32
CA TRP A 866 15.27 9.53 25.99
C TRP A 866 13.85 8.96 25.83
N LYS A 867 13.44 8.02 26.70
CA LYS A 867 12.13 7.35 26.64
C LYS A 867 11.04 8.19 27.31
N ILE A 868 10.81 9.38 26.77
CA ILE A 868 9.89 10.41 27.31
C ILE A 868 8.51 10.37 26.62
N PHE A 869 8.11 9.23 26.13
CA PHE A 869 6.90 9.06 25.33
C PHE A 869 5.78 8.42 26.14
N LYS A 870 4.54 8.68 25.72
CA LYS A 870 3.33 8.11 26.31
C LYS A 870 2.95 6.78 25.61
N ASP A 871 2.10 5.99 26.29
CA ASP A 871 1.50 4.76 25.76
C ASP A 871 2.56 3.77 25.25
N ILE A 872 2.33 3.11 24.11
CA ILE A 872 3.21 2.09 23.50
C ILE A 872 4.33 2.67 22.63
N ASN A 873 4.57 3.96 22.66
CA ASN A 873 5.51 4.59 21.73
C ASN A 873 6.96 4.12 21.88
N VAL A 874 7.33 3.48 22.97
CA VAL A 874 8.64 2.88 23.18
C VAL A 874 8.50 1.39 23.42
N VAL A 875 8.02 0.69 22.42
CA VAL A 875 7.97 -0.78 22.39
C VAL A 875 8.91 -1.31 21.31
N ASN A 876 9.31 -2.55 21.42
CA ASN A 876 10.06 -3.28 20.42
C ASN A 876 9.11 -3.93 19.39
N VAL A 877 9.67 -4.56 18.36
CA VAL A 877 8.94 -5.26 17.30
C VAL A 877 7.96 -6.33 17.82
N ASN A 878 8.12 -6.83 19.04
CA ASN A 878 7.21 -7.76 19.71
C ASN A 878 6.20 -7.07 20.65
N TYR A 879 6.04 -5.76 20.56
CA TYR A 879 5.17 -4.93 21.41
C TYR A 879 5.47 -5.03 22.92
N ARG A 880 6.75 -5.23 23.24
CA ARG A 880 7.27 -5.20 24.62
C ARG A 880 8.09 -3.92 24.85
N PRO A 881 8.28 -3.46 26.08
CA PRO A 881 9.11 -2.28 26.36
C PRO A 881 10.48 -2.39 25.68
N PHE A 882 10.82 -1.39 24.87
CA PHE A 882 12.09 -1.34 24.16
C PHE A 882 13.29 -1.26 25.13
N ASN A 883 14.28 -2.08 24.91
CA ASN A 883 15.53 -2.04 25.68
C ASN A 883 16.70 -2.63 24.87
N ALA A 884 17.57 -1.76 24.39
CA ALA A 884 18.75 -2.11 23.63
C ALA A 884 20.00 -2.40 24.52
N ALA A 885 19.94 -2.19 25.84
CA ALA A 885 21.13 -2.25 26.71
C ALA A 885 21.89 -3.59 26.63
N ASN A 886 21.17 -4.69 26.38
CA ASN A 886 21.72 -6.04 26.29
C ASN A 886 21.90 -6.55 24.85
N TRP A 887 21.70 -5.72 23.85
CA TRP A 887 21.96 -6.14 22.48
C TRP A 887 23.44 -6.50 22.29
N PRO A 888 23.77 -7.45 21.42
CA PRO A 888 25.14 -7.62 20.97
C PRO A 888 25.62 -6.33 20.26
N LEU A 889 26.92 -6.18 20.12
CA LEU A 889 27.45 -5.15 19.23
C LEU A 889 27.15 -5.55 17.78
N THR A 890 26.63 -4.59 17.02
CA THR A 890 26.39 -4.73 15.58
C THR A 890 27.65 -4.36 14.82
N ASP A 891 28.07 -5.22 13.90
CA ASP A 891 29.21 -4.93 13.03
C ASP A 891 28.92 -3.68 12.18
N CYS A 892 29.95 -2.87 12.01
CA CYS A 892 29.85 -1.62 11.26
C CYS A 892 31.19 -1.27 10.59
N GLY A 893 31.12 -0.54 9.48
CA GLY A 893 32.28 -0.14 8.69
C GLY A 893 32.53 -1.04 7.46
N LEU A 894 33.71 -0.87 6.87
CA LEU A 894 34.21 -1.68 5.76
C LEU A 894 34.96 -2.89 6.31
N LEU A 895 34.44 -4.08 6.09
CA LEU A 895 35.02 -5.35 6.56
C LEU A 895 35.78 -6.06 5.44
N GLY A 896 35.47 -5.75 4.15
CA GLY A 896 36.16 -6.28 2.99
C GLY A 896 35.92 -7.77 2.73
N PRO A 897 36.83 -8.49 2.02
CA PRO A 897 37.98 -7.90 1.33
C PRO A 897 37.59 -7.00 0.14
N VAL A 898 38.34 -5.93 -0.08
CA VAL A 898 38.16 -5.07 -1.25
C VAL A 898 38.96 -5.61 -2.41
N THR A 899 38.32 -5.92 -3.53
CA THR A 899 38.97 -6.56 -4.68
C THR A 899 38.68 -5.84 -6.00
N LEU A 900 39.63 -5.99 -6.93
CA LEU A 900 39.48 -5.58 -8.32
C LEU A 900 39.54 -6.81 -9.23
N THR A 901 38.56 -6.96 -10.10
CA THR A 901 38.55 -7.97 -11.15
C THR A 901 38.53 -7.29 -12.51
N PRO A 902 39.46 -7.59 -13.42
CA PRO A 902 39.41 -7.03 -14.80
C PRO A 902 38.04 -7.34 -15.42
N ALA A 903 37.46 -6.33 -16.10
CA ALA A 903 36.16 -6.47 -16.76
C ALA A 903 36.28 -6.00 -18.22
N ILE A 904 35.51 -6.64 -19.08
CA ILE A 904 35.38 -6.25 -20.49
C ILE A 904 33.94 -5.85 -20.75
N LEU A 905 33.71 -4.80 -21.49
CA LEU A 905 32.41 -4.45 -22.01
C LEU A 905 32.07 -5.37 -23.18
N LEU A 906 30.87 -5.96 -23.15
CA LEU A 906 30.37 -6.77 -24.27
C LEU A 906 29.78 -5.82 -25.31
N THR A 907 30.23 -5.98 -26.57
CA THR A 907 29.66 -5.25 -27.71
C THR A 907 28.59 -6.12 -28.39
N ALA A 908 27.69 -5.50 -29.16
CA ALA A 908 26.60 -6.18 -29.85
C ALA A 908 27.03 -7.26 -30.89
N ASP A 909 28.34 -7.38 -31.15
CA ASP A 909 28.90 -8.33 -32.11
C ASP A 909 29.38 -9.65 -31.45
N HIS A 910 29.12 -9.89 -30.18
CA HIS A 910 29.50 -11.11 -29.47
C HIS A 910 28.31 -11.96 -29.03
#